data_9502c67634ecbf1e398cbd31e3069d5b
#
_entry.id   9502c67634ecbf1e398cbd31e3069d5b
#
_cell.length_a   1.000
_cell.length_b   1.000
_cell.length_c   1.000
_cell.angle_alpha   90.00
_cell.angle_beta   90.00
_cell.angle_gamma   90.00
#
_symmetry.space_group_name_H-M   'P 1'
#
loop_
_entity.id
_entity.type
_entity.pdbx_description
1 polymer ?
#
loop_
_entity_poly.entity_id
_entity_poly.type
_entity_poly.pdbx_seq_one_letter_code
_entity_poly.pdbx_strand_id
1 'polypeptide(L)'
;MVTRRNPLFDTATTLGKILGFLGVSAICGVLVAGLLVPAAAVSGSAASGSIQFFDTLPAELQVNPPSQATTILAADGSQIASIYTENRTRVPLDQMSQNIKDAIVAVEDSRFYEHGGIDATGIMRAIVSTARGQKQGASTITQQYVNNVINESLVSQDKGADVKLNGVNKGVGDKLREMKLAIALEKKFTKQQILEGYLNIVFFNKDAYGIEAASRLFFSTSAKDLTLPQAALLAGVVNSPSYYDPITNPDHAKQRRDLVLGLMLDQGKIKKADYDAAIATPVTTKVTQPRQGCAYAATAPYFCDYVLHLLLNNPAYGATPEERNSRVSRGGLTIQTTLDPKAQNVAQAQVDATTGANPDKWGATIVSVQPGSGKIVSMAQNTVWLPAAGKFDQTQNFNVDVLDAKGNDLNGLGGFQPGSTMKPFTFAEWLDEGKSMNTTIDASVRKYPQNFPWKNTCPAPTVGWYDSNVSGSFDLQNSDTGYYRPMTVLYGLMNSINTATFASASKVDLCGIQKIVDAVGIHGGNPARDGSGQITNPNPKVPMTTLANLIGSTQTAPLTMASAMATFSNNGKYCEPIAITSVTDQTGAKLPAQSPNCREAVSPAVAHGVAYAMQEVLNQGSGSLIQPRISTKTSFPIAAKTGTNDNNGSTWVVGYTSGLATASWFGDPLGGQNRFGRNITVNGKFYPNVDGYMIAGPQFSNYMSQIAPAYGTNPFPAPPSNLLDAPSFRAPTPSNTSPSTQPSTQPTSNDNGKKNG
;
A
#
# COMPACT_ATOMS: atom_id res chain seq x y z
N MET A 1 -112.14 16.72 -4.27
CA MET A 1 -112.37 15.28 -4.08
C MET A 1 -111.06 14.67 -3.53
N VAL A 2 -111.12 14.35 -2.26
CA VAL A 2 -110.00 13.73 -1.54
C VAL A 2 -110.26 12.24 -1.64
N THR A 3 -109.47 11.50 -2.43
CA THR A 3 -109.49 10.03 -2.54
C THR A 3 -108.76 9.44 -1.33
N ARG A 4 -109.46 8.81 -0.42
CA ARG A 4 -108.97 8.00 0.67
C ARG A 4 -108.17 6.82 0.11
N ARG A 5 -106.85 6.84 0.29
CA ARG A 5 -105.99 5.65 0.04
C ARG A 5 -106.32 4.60 1.11
N ASN A 6 -106.51 3.36 0.64
CA ASN A 6 -106.85 2.23 1.49
C ASN A 6 -105.57 1.65 2.11
N PRO A 7 -105.38 1.75 3.44
CA PRO A 7 -104.09 1.40 4.11
C PRO A 7 -103.69 -0.07 3.95
N LEU A 8 -104.61 -1.00 3.66
CA LEU A 8 -104.34 -2.42 3.41
C LEU A 8 -103.67 -2.68 2.10
N PHE A 9 -103.84 -1.85 1.06
CA PHE A 9 -103.16 -2.06 -0.28
C PHE A 9 -101.71 -1.54 -0.24
N ASP A 10 -101.48 -0.46 0.53
CA ASP A 10 -100.09 0.05 0.71
C ASP A 10 -99.21 -0.91 1.56
N THR A 11 -99.84 -1.56 2.55
CA THR A 11 -99.08 -2.57 3.38
C THR A 11 -98.81 -3.79 2.59
N ALA A 12 -99.70 -4.33 1.72
CA ALA A 12 -99.47 -5.49 0.89
C ALA A 12 -98.38 -5.25 -0.20
N THR A 13 -98.38 -4.05 -0.82
CA THR A 13 -97.33 -3.67 -1.81
C THR A 13 -95.99 -3.42 -1.18
N THR A 14 -95.99 -2.88 0.03
CA THR A 14 -94.74 -2.70 0.79
C THR A 14 -94.12 -4.04 1.27
N LEU A 15 -95.00 -4.94 1.76
CA LEU A 15 -94.56 -6.32 2.14
C LEU A 15 -94.04 -7.10 0.92
N GLY A 16 -94.73 -6.96 -0.23
CA GLY A 16 -94.29 -7.59 -1.50
C GLY A 16 -92.94 -7.05 -1.98
N LYS A 17 -92.65 -5.76 -1.82
CA LYS A 17 -91.37 -5.13 -2.12
C LYS A 17 -90.24 -5.59 -1.17
N ILE A 18 -90.62 -5.70 0.12
CA ILE A 18 -89.65 -6.20 1.13
C ILE A 18 -89.32 -7.66 0.89
N LEU A 19 -90.30 -8.55 0.59
CA LEU A 19 -90.10 -9.93 0.26
C LEU A 19 -89.37 -10.09 -1.05
N GLY A 20 -89.62 -9.27 -2.06
CA GLY A 20 -88.90 -9.22 -3.32
C GLY A 20 -87.42 -8.82 -3.11
N PHE A 21 -87.13 -7.80 -2.26
CA PHE A 21 -85.81 -7.36 -1.90
C PHE A 21 -85.05 -8.46 -1.14
N LEU A 22 -85.66 -9.09 -0.16
CA LEU A 22 -85.07 -10.22 0.57
C LEU A 22 -84.81 -11.42 -0.34
N GLY A 23 -85.72 -11.71 -1.28
CA GLY A 23 -85.54 -12.77 -2.28
C GLY A 23 -84.39 -12.49 -3.24
N VAL A 24 -84.29 -11.28 -3.75
CA VAL A 24 -83.17 -10.84 -4.60
C VAL A 24 -81.87 -10.82 -3.81
N SER A 25 -81.89 -10.32 -2.56
CA SER A 25 -80.73 -10.33 -1.68
C SER A 25 -80.26 -11.77 -1.36
N ALA A 26 -81.16 -12.73 -1.13
CA ALA A 26 -80.81 -14.12 -0.91
C ALA A 26 -80.20 -14.76 -2.16
N ILE A 27 -80.77 -14.51 -3.35
CA ILE A 27 -80.24 -15.00 -4.64
C ILE A 27 -78.88 -14.36 -4.93
N CYS A 28 -78.73 -13.04 -4.72
CA CYS A 28 -77.43 -12.39 -4.85
C CYS A 28 -76.44 -12.92 -3.82
N GLY A 29 -76.85 -13.18 -2.61
CA GLY A 29 -76.02 -13.78 -1.57
C GLY A 29 -75.52 -15.21 -1.96
N VAL A 30 -76.41 -16.03 -2.50
CA VAL A 30 -76.07 -17.39 -2.97
C VAL A 30 -75.19 -17.32 -4.22
N LEU A 31 -75.40 -16.41 -5.14
CA LEU A 31 -74.55 -16.24 -6.33
C LEU A 31 -73.16 -15.69 -5.92
N VAL A 32 -73.12 -14.74 -5.01
CA VAL A 32 -71.84 -14.23 -4.48
C VAL A 32 -71.14 -15.32 -3.68
N ALA A 33 -71.86 -16.08 -2.85
CA ALA A 33 -71.23 -17.21 -2.13
C ALA A 33 -70.83 -18.33 -3.10
N GLY A 34 -71.61 -18.64 -4.14
CA GLY A 34 -71.29 -19.63 -5.16
C GLY A 34 -70.04 -19.28 -6.01
N LEU A 35 -69.80 -17.97 -6.18
CA LEU A 35 -68.58 -17.49 -6.85
C LEU A 35 -67.40 -17.32 -5.90
N LEU A 36 -67.62 -16.96 -4.66
CA LEU A 36 -66.58 -16.70 -3.69
C LEU A 36 -66.12 -17.95 -2.92
N VAL A 37 -67.01 -18.94 -2.68
CA VAL A 37 -66.65 -20.15 -1.94
C VAL A 37 -65.61 -21.00 -2.68
N PRO A 38 -65.69 -21.26 -3.99
CA PRO A 38 -64.59 -21.95 -4.72
C PRO A 38 -63.30 -21.10 -4.73
N ALA A 39 -63.43 -19.77 -4.93
CA ALA A 39 -62.28 -18.87 -4.87
C ALA A 39 -61.66 -18.80 -3.46
N ALA A 40 -62.48 -18.82 -2.41
CA ALA A 40 -62.01 -18.87 -1.02
C ALA A 40 -61.42 -20.24 -0.65
N ALA A 41 -61.96 -21.36 -1.19
CA ALA A 41 -61.41 -22.67 -0.96
C ALA A 41 -60.03 -22.86 -1.65
N VAL A 42 -59.91 -22.39 -2.89
CA VAL A 42 -58.61 -22.37 -3.62
C VAL A 42 -57.68 -21.38 -2.92
N SER A 43 -58.15 -20.23 -2.50
CA SER A 43 -57.32 -19.27 -1.74
C SER A 43 -56.92 -19.80 -0.37
N GLY A 44 -57.80 -20.57 0.30
CA GLY A 44 -57.50 -21.17 1.61
C GLY A 44 -56.42 -22.25 1.54
N SER A 45 -56.46 -23.09 0.52
CA SER A 45 -55.41 -24.11 0.31
C SER A 45 -54.07 -23.47 -0.16
N ALA A 46 -54.15 -22.43 -0.98
CA ALA A 46 -52.99 -21.65 -1.37
C ALA A 46 -52.44 -20.84 -0.18
N ALA A 47 -53.34 -20.30 0.69
CA ALA A 47 -52.94 -19.58 1.89
C ALA A 47 -52.28 -20.52 2.93
N SER A 48 -52.84 -21.73 3.17
CA SER A 48 -52.22 -22.70 4.08
C SER A 48 -50.88 -23.24 3.55
N GLY A 49 -50.76 -23.49 2.27
CA GLY A 49 -49.47 -23.81 1.63
C GLY A 49 -48.45 -22.68 1.71
N SER A 50 -48.92 -21.45 1.54
CA SER A 50 -48.07 -20.26 1.69
C SER A 50 -47.65 -20.01 3.15
N ILE A 51 -48.50 -20.28 4.12
CA ILE A 51 -48.21 -20.19 5.57
C ILE A 51 -47.19 -21.27 5.95
N GLN A 52 -47.40 -22.53 5.53
CA GLN A 52 -46.41 -23.60 5.78
C GLN A 52 -45.07 -23.29 5.14
N PHE A 53 -45.04 -22.83 3.89
CA PHE A 53 -43.81 -22.38 3.25
C PHE A 53 -43.18 -21.20 4.00
N PHE A 54 -43.97 -20.22 4.41
CA PHE A 54 -43.49 -19.07 5.20
C PHE A 54 -42.86 -19.52 6.53
N ASP A 55 -43.42 -20.52 7.20
CA ASP A 55 -42.90 -21.05 8.46
C ASP A 55 -41.60 -21.81 8.30
N THR A 56 -41.36 -22.44 7.13
CA THR A 56 -40.09 -23.14 6.83
C THR A 56 -38.95 -22.21 6.45
N LEU A 57 -39.24 -20.93 6.11
CA LEU A 57 -38.19 -19.96 5.77
C LEU A 57 -37.34 -19.60 6.99
N PRO A 58 -36.04 -19.29 6.82
CA PRO A 58 -35.18 -18.82 7.89
C PRO A 58 -35.77 -17.61 8.61
N ALA A 59 -35.80 -17.64 9.94
CA ALA A 59 -36.33 -16.54 10.77
C ALA A 59 -35.23 -15.62 11.28
N GLU A 60 -33.96 -15.96 11.08
CA GLU A 60 -32.83 -15.15 11.52
C GLU A 60 -32.07 -14.55 10.37
N LEU A 61 -31.92 -13.23 10.39
CA LEU A 61 -31.02 -12.47 9.56
C LEU A 61 -29.78 -12.15 10.41
N GLN A 62 -28.63 -12.63 9.99
CA GLN A 62 -27.36 -12.14 10.55
C GLN A 62 -27.04 -10.79 9.87
N VAL A 63 -27.21 -9.72 10.63
CA VAL A 63 -26.83 -8.38 10.20
C VAL A 63 -25.35 -8.19 10.54
N ASN A 64 -24.49 -8.58 9.63
CA ASN A 64 -23.07 -8.24 9.73
C ASN A 64 -22.88 -6.75 9.41
N PRO A 65 -21.88 -6.09 10.00
CA PRO A 65 -21.56 -4.73 9.58
C PRO A 65 -21.31 -4.71 8.06
N PRO A 66 -21.93 -3.77 7.32
CA PRO A 66 -21.71 -3.67 5.88
C PRO A 66 -20.24 -3.36 5.57
N SER A 67 -19.82 -3.70 4.37
CA SER A 67 -18.47 -3.42 3.89
C SER A 67 -18.13 -1.93 4.06
N GLN A 68 -16.89 -1.66 4.48
CA GLN A 68 -16.37 -0.30 4.65
C GLN A 68 -15.03 -0.16 3.93
N ALA A 69 -14.72 1.08 3.54
CA ALA A 69 -13.44 1.40 2.97
C ALA A 69 -12.32 1.17 3.99
N THR A 70 -11.27 0.50 3.56
CA THR A 70 -10.01 0.41 4.29
C THR A 70 -9.23 1.71 4.11
N THR A 71 -8.66 2.22 5.19
CA THR A 71 -7.87 3.45 5.21
C THR A 71 -6.41 3.14 5.50
N ILE A 72 -5.52 3.61 4.64
CA ILE A 72 -4.07 3.54 4.84
C ILE A 72 -3.62 4.90 5.35
N LEU A 73 -3.01 4.92 6.54
CA LEU A 73 -2.55 6.13 7.24
C LEU A 73 -1.02 6.20 7.26
N ALA A 74 -0.48 7.39 7.11
CA ALA A 74 0.93 7.71 7.34
C ALA A 74 1.27 7.67 8.84
N ALA A 75 2.55 7.79 9.18
CA ALA A 75 3.03 7.73 10.56
C ALA A 75 2.40 8.80 11.47
N ASP A 76 2.06 9.97 10.92
CA ASP A 76 1.39 11.07 11.63
C ASP A 76 -0.14 10.94 11.70
N GLY A 77 -0.71 9.86 11.16
CA GLY A 77 -2.16 9.62 11.09
C GLY A 77 -2.87 10.27 9.90
N SER A 78 -2.17 11.01 9.06
CA SER A 78 -2.74 11.53 7.82
C SER A 78 -3.04 10.42 6.82
N GLN A 79 -4.10 10.57 6.03
CA GLN A 79 -4.54 9.55 5.08
C GLN A 79 -3.65 9.54 3.83
N ILE A 80 -3.08 8.36 3.51
CA ILE A 80 -2.35 8.09 2.26
C ILE A 80 -3.33 7.67 1.17
N ALA A 81 -4.19 6.70 1.44
CA ALA A 81 -5.13 6.14 0.47
C ALA A 81 -6.36 5.55 1.14
N SER A 82 -7.41 5.37 0.34
CA SER A 82 -8.62 4.62 0.68
C SER A 82 -8.79 3.46 -0.31
N ILE A 83 -8.99 2.26 0.20
CA ILE A 83 -9.14 1.03 -0.60
C ILE A 83 -10.54 0.48 -0.37
N TYR A 84 -11.33 0.34 -1.42
CA TYR A 84 -12.68 -0.19 -1.30
C TYR A 84 -13.16 -0.81 -2.63
N THR A 85 -14.13 -1.70 -2.54
CA THR A 85 -14.96 -2.13 -3.66
C THR A 85 -16.24 -1.29 -3.73
N GLU A 86 -16.72 -0.84 -2.55
CA GLU A 86 -17.90 -0.03 -2.36
C GLU A 86 -17.52 1.19 -1.52
N ASN A 87 -17.67 2.38 -2.10
CA ASN A 87 -17.39 3.62 -1.37
C ASN A 87 -18.48 3.83 -0.31
N ARG A 88 -18.19 3.39 0.92
CA ARG A 88 -19.10 3.49 2.06
C ARG A 88 -18.39 4.03 3.28
N THR A 89 -18.97 5.08 3.85
CA THR A 89 -18.58 5.62 5.15
C THR A 89 -19.81 5.57 6.05
N ARG A 90 -19.77 4.74 7.10
CA ARG A 90 -20.85 4.68 8.08
C ARG A 90 -20.83 5.91 8.97
N VAL A 91 -22.04 6.45 9.22
CA VAL A 91 -22.25 7.50 10.21
C VAL A 91 -23.45 7.14 11.07
N PRO A 92 -23.44 7.45 12.37
CA PRO A 92 -24.60 7.24 13.23
C PRO A 92 -25.76 8.19 12.85
N LEU A 93 -26.97 7.81 13.23
CA LEU A 93 -28.19 8.51 12.82
C LEU A 93 -28.24 10.00 13.27
N ASP A 94 -27.56 10.34 14.36
CA ASP A 94 -27.44 11.72 14.87
C ASP A 94 -26.47 12.57 14.02
N GLN A 95 -25.62 11.94 13.21
CA GLN A 95 -24.78 12.59 12.23
C GLN A 95 -25.41 12.65 10.83
N MET A 96 -26.70 12.39 10.72
CA MET A 96 -27.49 12.55 9.51
C MET A 96 -28.50 13.70 9.70
N SER A 97 -28.64 14.57 8.69
CA SER A 97 -29.61 15.70 8.79
C SER A 97 -31.03 15.20 9.00
N GLN A 98 -31.85 15.97 9.70
CA GLN A 98 -33.28 15.64 9.85
C GLN A 98 -33.97 15.62 8.48
N ASN A 99 -33.54 16.49 7.55
CA ASN A 99 -34.10 16.57 6.20
C ASN A 99 -34.01 15.20 5.44
N ILE A 100 -32.88 14.47 5.51
CA ILE A 100 -32.78 13.17 4.81
C ILE A 100 -33.59 12.07 5.50
N LYS A 101 -33.67 12.08 6.84
CA LYS A 101 -34.48 11.13 7.59
C LYS A 101 -35.96 11.28 7.24
N ASP A 102 -36.44 12.52 7.19
CA ASP A 102 -37.83 12.82 6.83
C ASP A 102 -38.12 12.57 5.34
N ALA A 103 -37.21 12.95 4.44
CA ALA A 103 -37.38 12.76 3.01
C ALA A 103 -37.45 11.27 2.61
N ILE A 104 -36.57 10.43 3.16
CA ILE A 104 -36.54 9.00 2.84
C ILE A 104 -37.78 8.28 3.38
N VAL A 105 -38.23 8.62 4.61
CA VAL A 105 -39.45 8.08 5.17
C VAL A 105 -40.68 8.55 4.37
N ALA A 106 -40.74 9.82 3.98
CA ALA A 106 -41.85 10.35 3.22
C ALA A 106 -42.01 9.67 1.85
N VAL A 107 -40.94 9.35 1.16
CA VAL A 107 -41.00 8.78 -0.20
C VAL A 107 -41.04 7.26 -0.25
N GLU A 108 -40.32 6.58 0.66
CA GLU A 108 -40.19 5.11 0.61
C GLU A 108 -41.19 4.40 1.51
N ASP A 109 -41.57 5.02 2.69
CA ASP A 109 -42.41 4.36 3.68
C ASP A 109 -43.03 5.38 4.66
N SER A 110 -44.05 6.05 4.22
CA SER A 110 -44.67 7.15 4.97
C SER A 110 -45.22 6.78 6.36
N ARG A 111 -45.48 5.48 6.59
CA ARG A 111 -45.93 4.93 7.88
C ARG A 111 -44.88 4.06 8.58
N PHE A 112 -43.60 4.27 8.27
CA PHE A 112 -42.49 3.51 8.80
C PHE A 112 -42.55 3.35 10.32
N TYR A 113 -42.94 4.39 11.06
CA TYR A 113 -42.98 4.34 12.52
C TYR A 113 -44.26 3.69 13.08
N GLU A 114 -45.22 3.28 12.22
CA GLU A 114 -46.54 2.78 12.64
C GLU A 114 -46.69 1.26 12.49
N HIS A 115 -45.96 0.64 11.61
CA HIS A 115 -46.07 -0.80 11.32
C HIS A 115 -44.88 -1.61 11.86
N GLY A 116 -45.00 -2.96 11.88
CA GLY A 116 -44.02 -3.93 12.40
C GLY A 116 -43.30 -4.73 11.29
N GLY A 117 -42.53 -4.07 10.41
CA GLY A 117 -41.73 -4.70 9.36
C GLY A 117 -42.43 -4.78 8.00
N ILE A 118 -43.74 -4.97 7.98
CA ILE A 118 -44.58 -4.93 6.77
C ILE A 118 -45.75 -3.93 6.98
N ASP A 119 -46.11 -3.28 5.91
CA ASP A 119 -47.27 -2.36 5.87
C ASP A 119 -48.46 -3.03 5.18
N ALA A 120 -49.32 -3.73 5.93
CA ALA A 120 -50.49 -4.42 5.39
C ALA A 120 -51.45 -3.45 4.65
N THR A 121 -51.65 -2.25 5.18
CA THR A 121 -52.53 -1.22 4.55
C THR A 121 -51.89 -0.67 3.26
N GLY A 122 -50.56 -0.50 3.24
CA GLY A 122 -49.81 -0.11 2.03
C GLY A 122 -49.89 -1.17 0.95
N ILE A 123 -49.80 -2.46 1.31
CA ILE A 123 -49.96 -3.59 0.39
C ILE A 123 -51.35 -3.57 -0.24
N MET A 124 -52.41 -3.41 0.56
CA MET A 124 -53.78 -3.33 0.05
C MET A 124 -53.99 -2.11 -0.88
N ARG A 125 -53.44 -0.97 -0.53
CA ARG A 125 -53.46 0.24 -1.38
C ARG A 125 -52.75 -0.01 -2.72
N ALA A 126 -51.57 -0.64 -2.70
CA ALA A 126 -50.79 -0.95 -3.91
C ALA A 126 -51.50 -1.95 -4.82
N ILE A 127 -52.21 -2.95 -4.26
CA ILE A 127 -53.05 -3.88 -5.04
C ILE A 127 -54.14 -3.13 -5.75
N VAL A 128 -54.88 -2.28 -5.07
CA VAL A 128 -56.00 -1.46 -5.63
C VAL A 128 -55.47 -0.50 -6.71
N SER A 129 -54.32 0.15 -6.47
CA SER A 129 -53.68 1.10 -7.40
C SER A 129 -53.22 0.37 -8.66
N THR A 130 -52.57 -0.83 -8.52
CA THR A 130 -52.11 -1.63 -9.63
C THR A 130 -53.30 -2.16 -10.47
N ALA A 131 -54.43 -2.54 -9.84
CA ALA A 131 -55.64 -2.93 -10.53
C ALA A 131 -56.24 -1.76 -11.35
N ARG A 132 -55.95 -0.52 -10.99
CA ARG A 132 -56.34 0.71 -11.72
C ARG A 132 -55.27 1.13 -12.77
N GLY A 133 -54.27 0.31 -13.03
CA GLY A 133 -53.21 0.58 -14.03
C GLY A 133 -52.06 1.48 -13.52
N GLN A 134 -52.07 1.84 -12.23
CA GLN A 134 -51.00 2.65 -11.61
C GLN A 134 -50.09 1.73 -10.76
N LYS A 135 -48.89 1.45 -11.20
CA LYS A 135 -47.90 0.69 -10.41
C LYS A 135 -47.46 1.51 -9.19
N GLN A 136 -47.80 1.08 -7.99
CA GLN A 136 -47.32 1.65 -6.74
C GLN A 136 -46.49 0.64 -5.95
N GLY A 137 -45.33 1.06 -5.43
CA GLY A 137 -44.48 0.24 -4.55
C GLY A 137 -45.16 0.03 -3.18
N ALA A 138 -45.03 -1.18 -2.62
CA ALA A 138 -45.53 -1.56 -1.30
C ALA A 138 -44.43 -2.13 -0.39
N SER A 139 -43.17 -2.00 -0.74
CA SER A 139 -42.05 -2.48 0.09
C SER A 139 -41.71 -1.45 1.14
N THR A 140 -41.64 -1.86 2.40
CA THR A 140 -41.21 -1.01 3.52
C THR A 140 -39.69 -0.77 3.51
N ILE A 141 -39.25 0.29 4.24
CA ILE A 141 -37.79 0.52 4.48
C ILE A 141 -37.16 -0.69 5.11
N THR A 142 -37.84 -1.35 6.05
CA THR A 142 -37.32 -2.58 6.70
C THR A 142 -37.11 -3.72 5.70
N GLN A 143 -38.05 -3.93 4.77
CA GLN A 143 -37.90 -4.93 3.70
C GLN A 143 -36.76 -4.62 2.75
N GLN A 144 -36.60 -3.35 2.36
CA GLN A 144 -35.49 -2.90 1.52
C GLN A 144 -34.14 -3.09 2.24
N TYR A 145 -34.08 -2.79 3.55
CA TYR A 145 -32.90 -2.99 4.36
C TYR A 145 -32.52 -4.47 4.43
N VAL A 146 -33.48 -5.37 4.71
CA VAL A 146 -33.28 -6.83 4.69
C VAL A 146 -32.70 -7.30 3.36
N ASN A 147 -33.28 -6.83 2.25
CA ASN A 147 -32.81 -7.18 0.92
C ASN A 147 -31.36 -6.72 0.67
N ASN A 148 -31.01 -5.52 1.06
CA ASN A 148 -29.66 -4.98 0.92
C ASN A 148 -28.67 -5.76 1.77
N VAL A 149 -29.02 -6.14 3.02
CA VAL A 149 -28.18 -6.98 3.89
C VAL A 149 -27.95 -8.37 3.31
N ILE A 150 -28.97 -8.99 2.72
CA ILE A 150 -28.82 -10.29 2.05
C ILE A 150 -27.87 -10.16 0.85
N ASN A 151 -28.06 -9.16 0.00
CA ASN A 151 -27.23 -8.94 -1.17
C ASN A 151 -25.77 -8.65 -0.77
N GLU A 152 -25.53 -7.82 0.25
CA GLU A 152 -24.22 -7.54 0.81
C GLU A 152 -23.54 -8.83 1.31
N SER A 153 -24.29 -9.70 2.00
CA SER A 153 -23.78 -10.99 2.46
C SER A 153 -23.42 -11.93 1.30
N LEU A 154 -24.19 -11.95 0.22
CA LEU A 154 -23.89 -12.75 -0.97
C LEU A 154 -22.62 -12.24 -1.67
N VAL A 155 -22.49 -10.94 -1.82
CA VAL A 155 -21.30 -10.30 -2.41
C VAL A 155 -20.06 -10.56 -1.55
N SER A 156 -20.19 -10.49 -0.22
CA SER A 156 -19.06 -10.76 0.70
C SER A 156 -18.60 -12.22 0.71
N GLN A 157 -19.48 -13.16 0.28
CA GLN A 157 -19.18 -14.60 0.11
C GLN A 157 -18.73 -14.96 -1.31
N ASP A 158 -18.45 -13.98 -2.15
CA ASP A 158 -18.13 -14.14 -3.58
C ASP A 158 -19.24 -14.80 -4.42
N LYS A 159 -20.48 -14.67 -3.93
CA LYS A 159 -21.71 -15.15 -4.59
C LYS A 159 -22.46 -14.00 -5.26
N GLY A 160 -21.74 -13.05 -5.84
CA GLY A 160 -22.34 -11.86 -6.47
C GLY A 160 -23.30 -12.19 -7.62
N ALA A 161 -23.14 -13.35 -8.28
CA ALA A 161 -24.07 -13.84 -9.29
C ALA A 161 -25.48 -14.16 -8.73
N ASP A 162 -25.57 -14.45 -7.42
CA ASP A 162 -26.85 -14.76 -6.75
C ASP A 162 -27.60 -13.51 -6.25
N VAL A 163 -27.02 -12.33 -6.42
CA VAL A 163 -27.64 -11.04 -6.03
C VAL A 163 -28.93 -10.81 -6.83
N LYS A 164 -30.01 -10.61 -6.11
CA LYS A 164 -31.33 -10.38 -6.70
C LYS A 164 -31.76 -8.93 -6.53
N LEU A 165 -31.81 -8.22 -7.63
CA LEU A 165 -32.28 -6.83 -7.65
C LEU A 165 -33.80 -6.75 -7.66
N ASN A 166 -34.37 -5.67 -7.09
CA ASN A 166 -35.81 -5.43 -7.13
C ASN A 166 -36.33 -5.38 -8.60
N GLY A 167 -37.30 -6.23 -8.91
CA GLY A 167 -37.93 -6.30 -10.24
C GLY A 167 -37.20 -7.16 -11.27
N VAL A 168 -36.02 -7.73 -10.93
CA VAL A 168 -35.26 -8.63 -11.79
C VAL A 168 -34.92 -9.89 -11.00
N ASN A 169 -35.30 -11.07 -11.52
CA ASN A 169 -35.00 -12.38 -10.92
C ASN A 169 -35.56 -12.66 -9.51
N LYS A 170 -36.48 -11.81 -8.99
CA LYS A 170 -37.13 -12.01 -7.69
C LYS A 170 -38.46 -12.74 -7.85
N GLY A 171 -38.57 -13.93 -7.25
CA GLY A 171 -39.81 -14.71 -7.19
C GLY A 171 -40.68 -14.35 -5.97
N VAL A 172 -41.90 -14.90 -5.95
CA VAL A 172 -42.84 -14.75 -4.82
C VAL A 172 -42.21 -15.26 -3.49
N GLY A 173 -41.45 -16.38 -3.58
CA GLY A 173 -40.77 -16.96 -2.44
C GLY A 173 -39.71 -16.03 -1.81
N ASP A 174 -38.95 -15.32 -2.66
CA ASP A 174 -37.96 -14.34 -2.19
C ASP A 174 -38.65 -13.17 -1.43
N LYS A 175 -39.83 -12.74 -1.95
CA LYS A 175 -40.58 -11.68 -1.31
C LYS A 175 -41.18 -12.09 0.04
N LEU A 176 -41.69 -13.34 0.13
CA LEU A 176 -42.17 -13.89 1.41
C LEU A 176 -41.04 -14.04 2.44
N ARG A 177 -39.86 -14.50 1.99
CA ARG A 177 -38.67 -14.55 2.85
C ARG A 177 -38.28 -13.16 3.37
N GLU A 178 -38.22 -12.16 2.48
CA GLU A 178 -37.94 -10.76 2.83
C GLU A 178 -38.94 -10.24 3.87
N MET A 179 -40.23 -10.50 3.69
CA MET A 179 -41.28 -10.09 4.63
C MET A 179 -41.10 -10.76 6.01
N LYS A 180 -40.84 -12.06 6.07
CA LYS A 180 -40.59 -12.79 7.33
C LYS A 180 -39.38 -12.23 8.07
N LEU A 181 -38.27 -12.01 7.35
CA LEU A 181 -37.04 -11.45 7.91
C LEU A 181 -37.25 -10.00 8.38
N ALA A 182 -38.04 -9.19 7.68
CA ALA A 182 -38.38 -7.83 8.08
C ALA A 182 -39.16 -7.79 9.40
N ILE A 183 -40.14 -8.70 9.58
CA ILE A 183 -40.90 -8.83 10.85
C ILE A 183 -39.95 -9.28 11.98
N ALA A 184 -39.04 -10.22 11.69
CA ALA A 184 -38.09 -10.72 12.69
C ALA A 184 -37.07 -9.62 13.08
N LEU A 185 -36.63 -8.83 12.11
CA LEU A 185 -35.68 -7.72 12.33
C LEU A 185 -36.28 -6.65 13.27
N GLU A 186 -37.55 -6.26 13.08
CA GLU A 186 -38.23 -5.25 13.92
C GLU A 186 -38.53 -5.72 15.33
N LYS A 187 -38.44 -7.03 15.60
CA LYS A 187 -38.43 -7.57 16.96
C LYS A 187 -37.12 -7.38 17.70
N LYS A 188 -36.01 -7.26 16.96
CA LYS A 188 -34.65 -7.18 17.52
C LYS A 188 -34.08 -5.76 17.52
N PHE A 189 -34.47 -4.92 16.54
CA PHE A 189 -33.93 -3.58 16.33
C PHE A 189 -35.01 -2.51 16.39
N THR A 190 -34.66 -1.35 16.93
CA THR A 190 -35.55 -0.19 16.94
C THR A 190 -35.68 0.42 15.54
N LYS A 191 -36.74 1.20 15.31
CA LYS A 191 -36.94 1.94 14.06
C LYS A 191 -35.77 2.85 13.70
N GLN A 192 -35.13 3.47 14.70
CA GLN A 192 -33.95 4.30 14.55
C GLN A 192 -32.75 3.51 14.06
N GLN A 193 -32.52 2.34 14.63
CA GLN A 193 -31.42 1.43 14.20
C GLN A 193 -31.63 0.89 12.78
N ILE A 194 -32.90 0.59 12.42
CA ILE A 194 -33.24 0.14 11.07
C ILE A 194 -33.04 1.27 10.07
N LEU A 195 -33.49 2.49 10.36
CA LEU A 195 -33.28 3.64 9.49
C LEU A 195 -31.80 4.00 9.34
N GLU A 196 -31.03 3.95 10.44
CA GLU A 196 -29.56 4.11 10.40
C GLU A 196 -28.91 3.06 9.49
N GLY A 197 -29.27 1.79 9.68
CA GLY A 197 -28.76 0.70 8.85
C GLY A 197 -29.09 0.87 7.37
N TYR A 198 -30.33 1.24 7.07
CA TYR A 198 -30.80 1.49 5.72
C TYR A 198 -30.06 2.63 5.03
N LEU A 199 -29.96 3.80 5.69
CA LEU A 199 -29.28 4.97 5.14
C LEU A 199 -27.77 4.77 4.98
N ASN A 200 -27.16 3.82 5.70
CA ASN A 200 -25.74 3.46 5.56
C ASN A 200 -25.47 2.38 4.50
N ILE A 201 -26.51 1.66 3.99
CA ILE A 201 -26.28 0.52 3.07
C ILE A 201 -26.78 0.81 1.66
N VAL A 202 -27.80 1.67 1.49
CA VAL A 202 -28.47 1.89 0.22
C VAL A 202 -27.54 2.51 -0.84
N PHE A 203 -27.71 2.09 -2.09
CA PHE A 203 -26.92 2.52 -3.24
C PHE A 203 -27.47 3.80 -3.86
N PHE A 204 -26.60 4.78 -4.13
CA PHE A 204 -26.94 6.10 -4.70
C PHE A 204 -26.35 6.35 -6.09
N ASN A 205 -25.79 5.34 -6.76
CA ASN A 205 -25.02 5.43 -8.01
C ASN A 205 -23.55 5.86 -7.81
N LYS A 206 -22.73 5.75 -8.90
CA LYS A 206 -21.31 6.16 -8.92
C LYS A 206 -20.50 5.58 -7.75
N ASP A 207 -20.73 4.31 -7.43
CA ASP A 207 -20.09 3.57 -6.32
C ASP A 207 -20.34 4.16 -4.93
N ALA A 208 -21.27 5.13 -4.78
CA ALA A 208 -21.65 5.68 -3.50
C ALA A 208 -22.71 4.81 -2.81
N TYR A 209 -22.29 4.14 -1.75
CA TYR A 209 -23.12 3.34 -0.85
C TYR A 209 -23.27 4.07 0.49
N GLY A 210 -24.49 4.26 0.92
CA GLY A 210 -24.84 5.03 2.12
C GLY A 210 -24.80 6.54 1.92
N ILE A 211 -25.53 7.21 2.81
CA ILE A 211 -25.84 8.64 2.69
C ILE A 211 -24.62 9.55 2.81
N GLU A 212 -23.63 9.19 3.64
CA GLU A 212 -22.42 10.00 3.80
C GLU A 212 -21.59 10.02 2.51
N ALA A 213 -21.36 8.84 1.91
CA ALA A 213 -20.63 8.72 0.65
C ALA A 213 -21.36 9.48 -0.48
N ALA A 214 -22.68 9.37 -0.56
CA ALA A 214 -23.48 10.09 -1.53
C ALA A 214 -23.43 11.62 -1.34
N SER A 215 -23.51 12.08 -0.10
CA SER A 215 -23.44 13.52 0.24
C SER A 215 -22.11 14.13 -0.17
N ARG A 216 -21.02 13.42 0.11
CA ARG A 216 -19.67 13.85 -0.28
C ARG A 216 -19.47 13.83 -1.78
N LEU A 217 -19.92 12.74 -2.45
CA LEU A 217 -19.81 12.63 -3.89
C LEU A 217 -20.57 13.74 -4.63
N PHE A 218 -21.87 13.89 -4.35
CA PHE A 218 -22.72 14.76 -5.15
C PHE A 218 -22.65 16.23 -4.74
N PHE A 219 -22.32 16.53 -3.46
CA PHE A 219 -22.39 17.89 -2.92
C PHE A 219 -21.14 18.37 -2.19
N SER A 220 -20.10 17.54 -2.04
CA SER A 220 -18.89 17.85 -1.24
C SER A 220 -19.24 18.29 0.19
N THR A 221 -20.28 17.70 0.79
CA THR A 221 -20.75 17.99 2.14
C THR A 221 -20.97 16.71 2.94
N SER A 222 -21.13 16.83 4.28
CA SER A 222 -21.47 15.69 5.13
C SER A 222 -22.97 15.37 5.06
N ALA A 223 -23.36 14.16 5.43
CA ALA A 223 -24.78 13.78 5.57
C ALA A 223 -25.51 14.64 6.61
N LYS A 224 -24.79 15.15 7.61
CA LYS A 224 -25.34 16.04 8.66
C LYS A 224 -25.74 17.41 8.11
N ASP A 225 -25.00 17.91 7.14
CA ASP A 225 -25.13 19.28 6.63
C ASP A 225 -25.97 19.35 5.34
N LEU A 226 -26.65 18.24 4.95
CA LEU A 226 -27.55 18.22 3.80
C LEU A 226 -28.73 19.24 3.98
N THR A 227 -28.84 20.13 3.02
CA THR A 227 -29.99 21.04 2.91
C THR A 227 -31.24 20.29 2.50
N LEU A 228 -32.44 20.89 2.67
CA LEU A 228 -33.69 20.26 2.29
C LEU A 228 -33.75 19.85 0.81
N PRO A 229 -33.35 20.69 -0.19
CA PRO A 229 -33.35 20.29 -1.59
C PRO A 229 -32.36 19.13 -1.88
N GLN A 230 -31.19 19.12 -1.24
CA GLN A 230 -30.19 18.07 -1.40
C GLN A 230 -30.67 16.74 -0.81
N ALA A 231 -31.24 16.77 0.38
CA ALA A 231 -31.81 15.60 1.04
C ALA A 231 -32.96 14.98 0.24
N ALA A 232 -33.91 15.81 -0.24
CA ALA A 232 -35.00 15.37 -1.08
C ALA A 232 -34.51 14.76 -2.43
N LEU A 233 -33.44 15.33 -3.02
CA LEU A 233 -32.84 14.81 -4.22
C LEU A 233 -32.26 13.42 -3.98
N LEU A 234 -31.42 13.24 -2.94
CA LEU A 234 -30.83 11.95 -2.62
C LEU A 234 -31.90 10.91 -2.27
N ALA A 235 -32.90 11.25 -1.49
CA ALA A 235 -34.02 10.34 -1.21
C ALA A 235 -34.76 9.92 -2.49
N GLY A 236 -34.84 10.80 -3.48
CA GLY A 236 -35.41 10.49 -4.79
C GLY A 236 -34.56 9.55 -5.63
N VAL A 237 -33.21 9.67 -5.56
CA VAL A 237 -32.25 8.86 -6.32
C VAL A 237 -32.35 7.37 -5.98
N VAL A 238 -32.61 7.02 -4.71
CA VAL A 238 -32.68 5.63 -4.21
C VAL A 238 -33.61 4.74 -5.03
N ASN A 239 -34.71 5.27 -5.52
CA ASN A 239 -35.71 4.52 -6.28
C ASN A 239 -35.18 3.92 -7.59
N SER A 240 -34.35 4.67 -8.32
CA SER A 240 -33.67 4.22 -9.53
C SER A 240 -32.39 5.04 -9.72
N PRO A 241 -31.27 4.63 -9.10
CA PRO A 241 -30.08 5.45 -8.98
C PRO A 241 -29.48 5.91 -10.33
N SER A 242 -29.50 5.06 -11.36
CA SER A 242 -29.00 5.43 -12.68
C SER A 242 -29.94 6.35 -13.44
N TYR A 243 -31.27 6.18 -13.29
CA TYR A 243 -32.27 6.98 -13.99
C TYR A 243 -32.42 8.39 -13.40
N TYR A 244 -32.28 8.51 -12.06
CA TYR A 244 -32.36 9.77 -11.32
C TYR A 244 -30.98 10.34 -10.94
N ASP A 245 -29.91 9.92 -11.60
CA ASP A 245 -28.57 10.46 -11.37
C ASP A 245 -28.52 11.97 -11.68
N PRO A 246 -28.26 12.84 -10.70
CA PRO A 246 -28.28 14.28 -10.90
C PRO A 246 -27.14 14.82 -11.78
N ILE A 247 -26.11 14.02 -12.03
CA ILE A 247 -24.97 14.39 -12.89
C ILE A 247 -25.32 14.12 -14.36
N THR A 248 -25.90 12.94 -14.64
CA THR A 248 -26.17 12.50 -16.02
C THR A 248 -27.60 12.79 -16.47
N ASN A 249 -28.57 12.85 -15.53
CA ASN A 249 -30.00 13.05 -15.80
C ASN A 249 -30.62 14.12 -14.86
N PRO A 250 -30.15 15.37 -14.89
CA PRO A 250 -30.56 16.40 -13.92
C PRO A 250 -32.06 16.71 -13.95
N ASP A 251 -32.71 16.63 -15.12
CA ASP A 251 -34.14 16.89 -15.27
C ASP A 251 -35.00 15.80 -14.61
N HIS A 252 -34.66 14.53 -14.78
CA HIS A 252 -35.32 13.42 -14.10
C HIS A 252 -35.09 13.50 -12.58
N ALA A 253 -33.86 13.84 -12.17
CA ALA A 253 -33.51 14.03 -10.78
C ALA A 253 -34.31 15.17 -10.15
N LYS A 254 -34.50 16.29 -10.89
CA LYS A 254 -35.35 17.42 -10.46
C LYS A 254 -36.79 17.01 -10.28
N GLN A 255 -37.39 16.34 -11.29
CA GLN A 255 -38.79 15.90 -11.19
C GLN A 255 -39.01 14.98 -9.99
N ARG A 256 -38.06 14.06 -9.74
CA ARG A 256 -38.15 13.13 -8.60
C ARG A 256 -37.94 13.83 -7.26
N ARG A 257 -37.03 14.81 -7.16
CA ARG A 257 -36.84 15.66 -5.99
C ARG A 257 -38.13 16.42 -5.64
N ASP A 258 -38.73 17.04 -6.65
CA ASP A 258 -39.91 17.85 -6.49
C ASP A 258 -41.13 17.00 -6.01
N LEU A 259 -41.22 15.74 -6.48
CA LEU A 259 -42.18 14.77 -5.96
C LEU A 259 -41.91 14.44 -4.49
N VAL A 260 -40.64 14.22 -4.08
CA VAL A 260 -40.30 13.96 -2.67
C VAL A 260 -40.69 15.15 -1.80
N LEU A 261 -40.37 16.38 -2.23
CA LEU A 261 -40.73 17.60 -1.51
C LEU A 261 -42.23 17.73 -1.36
N GLY A 262 -43.03 17.40 -2.40
CA GLY A 262 -44.49 17.37 -2.33
C GLY A 262 -44.99 16.39 -1.29
N LEU A 263 -44.47 15.16 -1.27
CA LEU A 263 -44.82 14.15 -0.26
C LEU A 263 -44.43 14.58 1.17
N MET A 264 -43.30 15.27 1.34
CA MET A 264 -42.90 15.82 2.63
C MET A 264 -43.88 16.92 3.11
N LEU A 265 -44.38 17.78 2.21
CA LEU A 265 -45.37 18.79 2.50
C LEU A 265 -46.72 18.15 2.87
N ASP A 266 -47.21 17.21 2.06
CA ASP A 266 -48.48 16.52 2.28
C ASP A 266 -48.54 15.75 3.61
N GLN A 267 -47.36 15.25 4.06
CA GLN A 267 -47.20 14.55 5.35
C GLN A 267 -46.85 15.51 6.51
N GLY A 268 -46.84 16.82 6.29
CA GLY A 268 -46.56 17.82 7.33
C GLY A 268 -45.11 17.80 7.85
N LYS A 269 -44.15 17.21 7.10
CA LYS A 269 -42.72 17.17 7.45
C LYS A 269 -42.03 18.51 7.21
N ILE A 270 -42.54 19.31 6.26
CA ILE A 270 -42.06 20.65 5.94
C ILE A 270 -43.24 21.62 5.82
N LYS A 271 -42.97 22.92 5.98
CA LYS A 271 -43.97 23.98 5.80
C LYS A 271 -44.03 24.37 4.32
N LYS A 272 -45.15 24.99 3.93
CA LYS A 272 -45.38 25.49 2.55
C LYS A 272 -44.27 26.45 2.09
N ALA A 273 -43.80 27.33 2.97
CA ALA A 273 -42.71 28.26 2.65
C ALA A 273 -41.36 27.53 2.34
N ASP A 274 -41.04 26.48 3.11
CA ASP A 274 -39.82 25.68 2.90
C ASP A 274 -39.93 24.89 1.59
N TYR A 275 -41.14 24.36 1.28
CA TYR A 275 -41.40 23.67 0.01
C TYR A 275 -41.23 24.63 -1.17
N ASP A 276 -41.83 25.83 -1.14
CA ASP A 276 -41.72 26.78 -2.25
C ASP A 276 -40.28 27.23 -2.49
N ALA A 277 -39.49 27.45 -1.44
CA ALA A 277 -38.09 27.77 -1.52
C ALA A 277 -37.29 26.61 -2.10
N ALA A 278 -37.57 25.37 -1.65
CA ALA A 278 -36.82 24.17 -2.08
C ALA A 278 -37.08 23.81 -3.55
N ILE A 279 -38.32 23.94 -4.01
CA ILE A 279 -38.71 23.65 -5.41
C ILE A 279 -38.11 24.68 -6.38
N ALA A 280 -38.00 25.94 -5.96
CA ALA A 280 -37.40 27.02 -6.72
C ALA A 280 -35.85 26.86 -6.84
N THR A 281 -35.23 26.09 -5.96
CA THR A 281 -33.77 25.85 -5.97
C THR A 281 -33.38 24.96 -7.15
N PRO A 282 -32.43 25.40 -8.02
CA PRO A 282 -31.91 24.55 -9.10
C PRO A 282 -31.27 23.28 -8.57
N VAL A 283 -31.28 22.20 -9.37
CA VAL A 283 -30.44 21.02 -9.08
C VAL A 283 -28.99 21.35 -9.44
N THR A 284 -28.19 21.60 -8.42
CA THR A 284 -26.76 21.86 -8.55
C THR A 284 -25.98 20.80 -7.80
N THR A 285 -24.97 20.24 -8.46
CA THR A 285 -24.03 19.30 -7.86
C THR A 285 -22.67 19.96 -7.73
N LYS A 286 -21.97 19.64 -6.64
CA LYS A 286 -20.55 19.93 -6.47
C LYS A 286 -19.83 18.61 -6.33
N VAL A 287 -19.53 18.01 -7.49
CA VAL A 287 -19.02 16.64 -7.55
C VAL A 287 -17.60 16.56 -7.03
N THR A 288 -17.39 15.73 -6.00
CA THR A 288 -16.06 15.30 -5.57
C THR A 288 -15.88 13.83 -5.92
N GLN A 289 -15.03 13.56 -6.91
CA GLN A 289 -14.72 12.18 -7.28
C GLN A 289 -13.98 11.52 -6.12
N PRO A 290 -14.43 10.34 -5.66
CA PRO A 290 -13.74 9.61 -4.62
C PRO A 290 -12.34 9.20 -5.12
N ARG A 291 -11.32 9.46 -4.32
CA ARG A 291 -9.95 9.02 -4.60
C ARG A 291 -9.79 7.62 -4.06
N GLN A 292 -9.79 6.63 -4.95
CA GLN A 292 -9.67 5.22 -4.62
C GLN A 292 -8.32 4.66 -5.07
N GLY A 293 -7.71 3.84 -4.23
CA GLY A 293 -6.51 3.10 -4.57
C GLY A 293 -5.23 3.92 -4.50
N CYS A 294 -4.12 3.22 -4.69
CA CYS A 294 -2.78 3.78 -4.57
C CYS A 294 -2.43 4.79 -5.67
N ALA A 295 -3.12 4.74 -6.82
CA ALA A 295 -2.96 5.73 -7.88
C ALA A 295 -3.22 7.18 -7.41
N TYR A 296 -4.01 7.35 -6.35
CA TYR A 296 -4.36 8.66 -5.77
C TYR A 296 -3.65 8.96 -4.45
N ALA A 297 -2.62 8.19 -4.10
CA ALA A 297 -1.84 8.36 -2.87
C ALA A 297 -0.86 9.55 -2.91
N ALA A 298 -1.14 10.59 -3.66
CA ALA A 298 -0.33 11.79 -3.83
C ALA A 298 1.15 11.47 -4.20
N THR A 299 2.09 11.68 -3.28
CA THR A 299 3.52 11.42 -3.48
C THR A 299 3.94 9.99 -3.11
N ALA A 300 2.99 9.13 -2.67
CA ALA A 300 3.31 7.81 -2.11
C ALA A 300 2.61 6.62 -2.82
N PRO A 301 2.37 6.62 -4.16
CA PRO A 301 1.64 5.53 -4.80
C PRO A 301 2.38 4.19 -4.67
N TYR A 302 3.70 4.16 -4.79
CA TYR A 302 4.53 2.96 -4.72
C TYR A 302 4.65 2.39 -3.30
N PHE A 303 4.70 3.26 -2.30
CA PHE A 303 4.65 2.81 -0.91
C PHE A 303 3.26 2.25 -0.55
N CYS A 304 2.18 2.89 -1.00
CA CYS A 304 0.81 2.40 -0.84
C CYS A 304 0.65 1.01 -1.47
N ASP A 305 1.12 0.82 -2.68
CA ASP A 305 1.06 -0.45 -3.42
C ASP A 305 1.87 -1.55 -2.70
N TYR A 306 3.06 -1.23 -2.23
CA TYR A 306 3.86 -2.14 -1.41
C TYR A 306 3.12 -2.57 -0.14
N VAL A 307 2.46 -1.64 0.56
CA VAL A 307 1.61 -1.95 1.72
C VAL A 307 0.46 -2.90 1.34
N LEU A 308 -0.20 -2.66 0.20
CA LEU A 308 -1.26 -3.54 -0.30
C LEU A 308 -0.75 -4.96 -0.56
N HIS A 309 0.38 -5.12 -1.25
CA HIS A 309 0.98 -6.42 -1.52
C HIS A 309 1.34 -7.15 -0.22
N LEU A 310 1.87 -6.46 0.79
CA LEU A 310 2.14 -7.04 2.10
C LEU A 310 0.88 -7.59 2.79
N LEU A 311 -0.26 -6.90 2.67
CA LEU A 311 -1.53 -7.35 3.24
C LEU A 311 -2.13 -8.51 2.43
N LEU A 312 -2.18 -8.39 1.10
CA LEU A 312 -2.75 -9.39 0.20
C LEU A 312 -1.95 -10.70 0.20
N ASN A 313 -0.67 -10.64 0.50
CA ASN A 313 0.21 -11.80 0.60
C ASN A 313 0.23 -12.44 2.00
N ASN A 314 -0.35 -11.81 3.01
CA ASN A 314 -0.33 -12.33 4.38
C ASN A 314 -1.57 -13.18 4.70
N PRO A 315 -1.41 -14.51 4.95
CA PRO A 315 -2.53 -15.41 5.25
C PRO A 315 -3.29 -15.06 6.53
N ALA A 316 -2.76 -14.20 7.39
CA ALA A 316 -3.49 -13.72 8.57
C ALA A 316 -4.73 -12.86 8.21
N TYR A 317 -4.82 -12.38 6.97
CA TYR A 317 -5.97 -11.61 6.49
C TYR A 317 -6.99 -12.46 5.72
N GLY A 318 -6.74 -13.74 5.48
CA GLY A 318 -7.61 -14.68 4.81
C GLY A 318 -6.81 -15.89 4.28
N ALA A 319 -7.42 -17.08 4.28
CA ALA A 319 -6.75 -18.30 3.83
C ALA A 319 -6.50 -18.29 2.32
N THR A 320 -7.44 -17.75 1.54
CA THR A 320 -7.32 -17.65 0.08
C THR A 320 -7.00 -16.22 -0.37
N PRO A 321 -6.49 -16.01 -1.60
CA PRO A 321 -6.29 -14.68 -2.17
C PRO A 321 -7.59 -13.85 -2.22
N GLU A 322 -8.72 -14.50 -2.54
CA GLU A 322 -10.04 -13.88 -2.63
C GLU A 322 -10.50 -13.37 -1.25
N GLU A 323 -10.34 -14.18 -0.21
CA GLU A 323 -10.63 -13.78 1.18
C GLU A 323 -9.78 -12.60 1.62
N ARG A 324 -8.48 -12.61 1.30
CA ARG A 324 -7.58 -11.48 1.61
C ARG A 324 -7.98 -10.23 0.87
N ASN A 325 -8.27 -10.33 -0.43
CA ASN A 325 -8.75 -9.20 -1.22
C ASN A 325 -10.06 -8.64 -0.66
N SER A 326 -11.03 -9.52 -0.34
CA SER A 326 -12.29 -9.12 0.29
C SER A 326 -12.05 -8.45 1.65
N ARG A 327 -11.18 -9.02 2.50
CA ARG A 327 -10.85 -8.42 3.81
C ARG A 327 -10.22 -7.03 3.68
N VAL A 328 -9.30 -6.85 2.73
CA VAL A 328 -8.62 -5.58 2.50
C VAL A 328 -9.53 -4.55 1.83
N SER A 329 -10.39 -4.94 0.89
CA SER A 329 -11.21 -3.99 0.14
C SER A 329 -12.59 -3.71 0.76
N ARG A 330 -13.04 -4.53 1.72
CA ARG A 330 -14.40 -4.46 2.31
C ARG A 330 -14.40 -4.48 3.84
N GLY A 331 -13.29 -4.87 4.46
CA GLY A 331 -13.21 -5.09 5.90
C GLY A 331 -13.11 -3.84 6.76
N GLY A 332 -13.07 -2.65 6.16
CA GLY A 332 -12.97 -1.38 6.89
C GLY A 332 -11.73 -1.32 7.78
N LEU A 333 -10.59 -1.80 7.27
CA LEU A 333 -9.35 -1.82 8.04
C LEU A 333 -8.80 -0.39 8.20
N THR A 334 -8.24 -0.11 9.36
CA THR A 334 -7.37 1.04 9.58
C THR A 334 -5.94 0.55 9.67
N ILE A 335 -5.11 0.92 8.70
CA ILE A 335 -3.73 0.49 8.54
C ILE A 335 -2.81 1.64 8.88
N GLN A 336 -2.13 1.58 10.02
CA GLN A 336 -1.13 2.54 10.42
C GLN A 336 0.22 2.15 9.83
N THR A 337 0.79 3.01 8.99
CA THR A 337 2.07 2.74 8.34
C THR A 337 3.22 3.51 9.00
N THR A 338 4.42 3.29 8.45
CA THR A 338 5.66 3.91 8.92
C THR A 338 6.04 5.16 8.10
N LEU A 339 5.34 5.45 7.00
CA LEU A 339 5.67 6.53 6.09
C LEU A 339 5.61 7.90 6.76
N ASP A 340 6.68 8.66 6.72
CA ASP A 340 6.68 10.06 7.13
C ASP A 340 6.32 10.95 5.93
N PRO A 341 5.18 11.68 5.95
CA PRO A 341 4.76 12.51 4.83
C PRO A 341 5.77 13.60 4.45
N LYS A 342 6.49 14.15 5.44
CA LYS A 342 7.52 15.18 5.18
C LYS A 342 8.71 14.56 4.44
N ALA A 343 9.20 13.42 4.93
CA ALA A 343 10.30 12.70 4.29
C ALA A 343 9.93 12.24 2.89
N GLN A 344 8.71 11.71 2.71
CA GLN A 344 8.19 11.27 1.42
C GLN A 344 8.09 12.41 0.41
N ASN A 345 7.54 13.56 0.81
CA ASN A 345 7.40 14.72 -0.07
C ASN A 345 8.77 15.27 -0.51
N VAL A 346 9.75 15.30 0.40
CA VAL A 346 11.12 15.72 0.04
C VAL A 346 11.78 14.68 -0.88
N ALA A 347 11.63 13.39 -0.61
CA ALA A 347 12.17 12.33 -1.46
C ALA A 347 11.59 12.43 -2.88
N GLN A 348 10.27 12.56 -3.01
CA GLN A 348 9.60 12.69 -4.30
C GLN A 348 10.06 13.95 -5.05
N ALA A 349 10.13 15.09 -4.36
CA ALA A 349 10.62 16.32 -4.97
C ALA A 349 12.06 16.21 -5.50
N GLN A 350 12.95 15.46 -4.79
CA GLN A 350 14.32 15.26 -5.26
C GLN A 350 14.39 14.35 -6.49
N VAL A 351 13.65 13.24 -6.54
CA VAL A 351 13.66 12.36 -7.71
C VAL A 351 13.02 13.03 -8.93
N ASP A 352 11.97 13.81 -8.74
CA ASP A 352 11.33 14.58 -9.82
C ASP A 352 12.23 15.69 -10.36
N ALA A 353 12.91 16.43 -9.48
CA ALA A 353 13.85 17.48 -9.86
C ALA A 353 15.08 16.92 -10.60
N THR A 354 15.50 15.70 -10.26
CA THR A 354 16.66 15.05 -10.87
C THR A 354 16.47 14.80 -12.35
N THR A 355 15.30 14.29 -12.73
CA THR A 355 15.04 13.88 -14.12
C THR A 355 14.29 14.93 -14.93
N GLY A 356 13.47 15.79 -14.30
CA GLY A 356 12.70 16.84 -14.97
C GLY A 356 11.84 16.30 -16.10
N ALA A 357 11.98 16.88 -17.30
CA ALA A 357 11.51 16.29 -18.54
C ALA A 357 12.39 15.07 -18.88
N ASN A 358 11.80 13.88 -18.97
CA ASN A 358 12.51 12.60 -19.05
C ASN A 358 12.13 11.81 -20.31
N PRO A 359 12.44 12.31 -21.53
CA PRO A 359 12.08 11.62 -22.78
C PRO A 359 12.76 10.26 -22.90
N ASP A 360 13.94 10.10 -22.32
CA ASP A 360 14.73 8.87 -22.37
C ASP A 360 14.36 7.86 -21.28
N LYS A 361 13.37 8.16 -20.43
CA LYS A 361 12.87 7.27 -19.38
C LYS A 361 13.96 6.76 -18.43
N TRP A 362 14.86 7.65 -17.98
CA TRP A 362 15.80 7.35 -16.89
C TRP A 362 15.06 7.24 -15.57
N GLY A 363 15.45 6.24 -14.77
CA GLY A 363 14.91 6.02 -13.42
C GLY A 363 15.70 6.76 -12.36
N ALA A 364 15.02 7.21 -11.31
CA ALA A 364 15.61 7.74 -10.09
C ALA A 364 14.79 7.30 -8.88
N THR A 365 15.46 6.91 -7.78
CA THR A 365 14.78 6.51 -6.54
C THR A 365 15.44 7.07 -5.30
N ILE A 366 14.64 7.26 -4.24
CA ILE A 366 15.08 7.44 -2.86
C ILE A 366 14.22 6.54 -1.97
N VAL A 367 14.87 5.70 -1.18
CA VAL A 367 14.22 4.94 -0.11
C VAL A 367 15.03 5.08 1.17
N SER A 368 14.32 5.24 2.30
CA SER A 368 14.96 5.42 3.60
C SER A 368 14.36 4.53 4.67
N VAL A 369 15.23 4.06 5.57
CA VAL A 369 14.89 3.16 6.67
C VAL A 369 15.44 3.74 7.97
N GLN A 370 14.67 3.66 9.05
CA GLN A 370 15.09 4.07 10.38
C GLN A 370 15.87 2.92 11.06
N PRO A 371 17.17 3.11 11.35
CA PRO A 371 17.96 2.13 12.08
C PRO A 371 17.33 1.72 13.42
N GLY A 372 17.53 0.47 13.84
CA GLY A 372 17.03 -0.06 15.11
C GLY A 372 15.53 -0.38 15.13
N SER A 373 14.76 0.13 14.17
CA SER A 373 13.32 -0.15 14.09
C SER A 373 12.88 -0.80 12.77
N GLY A 374 13.69 -0.74 11.72
CA GLY A 374 13.34 -1.20 10.38
C GLY A 374 12.25 -0.38 9.68
N LYS A 375 11.75 0.69 10.27
CA LYS A 375 10.66 1.49 9.71
C LYS A 375 11.06 2.11 8.38
N ILE A 376 10.31 1.85 7.32
CA ILE A 376 10.45 2.54 6.03
C ILE A 376 9.89 3.94 6.19
N VAL A 377 10.75 4.95 6.04
CA VAL A 377 10.44 6.36 6.28
C VAL A 377 9.95 7.04 4.99
N SER A 378 10.57 6.70 3.86
CA SER A 378 10.19 7.19 2.54
C SER A 378 10.47 6.15 1.47
N MET A 379 9.70 6.19 0.37
CA MET A 379 9.87 5.32 -0.80
C MET A 379 9.37 6.08 -2.03
N ALA A 380 10.29 6.68 -2.77
CA ALA A 380 9.98 7.54 -3.91
C ALA A 380 10.68 7.08 -5.19
N GLN A 381 10.06 7.33 -6.33
CA GLN A 381 10.65 7.17 -7.65
C GLN A 381 10.09 8.23 -8.62
N ASN A 382 10.83 8.55 -9.67
CA ASN A 382 10.51 9.64 -10.61
C ASN A 382 9.49 9.27 -11.69
N THR A 383 8.75 8.19 -11.53
CA THR A 383 7.69 7.77 -12.46
C THR A 383 6.32 8.16 -11.94
N VAL A 384 5.34 8.19 -12.84
CA VAL A 384 3.93 8.42 -12.50
C VAL A 384 3.15 7.12 -12.59
N TRP A 385 2.22 6.93 -11.64
CA TRP A 385 1.39 5.72 -11.59
C TRP A 385 0.36 5.68 -12.72
N LEU A 386 -0.30 6.79 -12.98
CA LEU A 386 -1.26 6.93 -14.07
C LEU A 386 -0.60 7.56 -15.28
N PRO A 387 -0.87 7.09 -16.51
CA PRO A 387 -0.33 7.68 -17.73
C PRO A 387 -0.61 9.18 -17.78
N ALA A 388 0.44 9.97 -18.03
CA ALA A 388 0.35 11.40 -18.22
C ALA A 388 1.28 11.84 -19.36
N ALA A 389 0.81 12.77 -20.19
CA ALA A 389 1.56 13.23 -21.35
C ALA A 389 2.94 13.78 -20.95
N GLY A 390 3.99 13.28 -21.62
CA GLY A 390 5.37 13.70 -21.38
C GLY A 390 5.99 13.21 -20.06
N LYS A 391 5.34 12.27 -19.36
CA LYS A 391 5.86 11.64 -18.14
C LYS A 391 6.23 10.17 -18.40
N PHE A 392 7.17 9.67 -17.61
CA PHE A 392 7.50 8.26 -17.59
C PHE A 392 6.48 7.54 -16.67
N ASP A 393 5.53 6.84 -17.28
CA ASP A 393 4.52 6.04 -16.55
C ASP A 393 5.05 4.64 -16.28
N GLN A 394 4.92 4.19 -15.06
CA GLN A 394 5.31 2.85 -14.61
C GLN A 394 4.56 2.51 -13.32
N THR A 395 4.01 1.31 -13.24
CA THR A 395 3.34 0.81 -12.03
C THR A 395 4.24 -0.05 -11.15
N GLN A 396 5.32 -0.63 -11.71
CA GLN A 396 6.27 -1.40 -10.92
C GLN A 396 7.09 -0.51 -9.99
N ASN A 397 7.33 -1.00 -8.80
CA ASN A 397 8.09 -0.33 -7.76
C ASN A 397 9.60 -0.59 -7.94
N PHE A 398 10.36 0.46 -8.22
CA PHE A 398 11.82 0.38 -8.41
C PHE A 398 12.58 0.11 -7.10
N ASN A 399 11.93 0.30 -5.95
CA ASN A 399 12.59 0.25 -4.65
C ASN A 399 12.60 -1.15 -4.03
N VAL A 400 11.82 -2.11 -4.54
CA VAL A 400 11.60 -3.41 -3.89
C VAL A 400 11.91 -4.59 -4.81
N ASP A 401 12.06 -5.76 -4.23
CA ASP A 401 12.26 -7.02 -4.93
C ASP A 401 11.02 -7.42 -5.73
N VAL A 402 11.19 -8.28 -6.73
CA VAL A 402 10.06 -8.84 -7.50
C VAL A 402 9.14 -9.66 -6.59
N LEU A 403 9.74 -10.51 -5.75
CA LEU A 403 9.03 -11.40 -4.83
C LEU A 403 9.53 -11.20 -3.40
N ASP A 404 8.68 -11.52 -2.42
CA ASP A 404 9.11 -11.69 -1.05
C ASP A 404 9.83 -13.05 -0.84
N ALA A 405 10.39 -13.28 0.34
CA ALA A 405 11.11 -14.52 0.65
C ALA A 405 10.22 -15.79 0.62
N LYS A 406 8.90 -15.64 0.55
CA LYS A 406 7.93 -16.73 0.42
C LYS A 406 7.48 -16.95 -1.02
N GLY A 407 7.95 -16.15 -1.96
CA GLY A 407 7.60 -16.22 -3.38
C GLY A 407 6.33 -15.44 -3.75
N ASN A 408 5.83 -14.57 -2.88
CA ASN A 408 4.68 -13.74 -3.19
C ASN A 408 5.12 -12.45 -3.94
N ASP A 409 4.30 -12.02 -4.88
CA ASP A 409 4.54 -10.83 -5.69
C ASP A 409 4.51 -9.54 -4.87
N LEU A 410 5.52 -8.69 -5.05
CA LEU A 410 5.62 -7.35 -4.44
C LEU A 410 5.43 -6.23 -5.46
N ASN A 411 5.11 -6.56 -6.72
CA ASN A 411 5.07 -5.62 -7.85
C ASN A 411 6.39 -4.82 -8.01
N GLY A 412 7.50 -5.43 -7.60
CA GLY A 412 8.82 -4.82 -7.66
C GLY A 412 9.52 -5.06 -8.99
N LEU A 413 10.52 -4.20 -9.30
CA LEU A 413 11.37 -4.38 -10.47
C LEU A 413 12.61 -5.26 -10.19
N GLY A 414 12.87 -5.63 -8.92
CA GLY A 414 14.00 -6.48 -8.53
C GLY A 414 15.33 -5.75 -8.34
N GLY A 415 15.31 -4.43 -8.42
CA GLY A 415 16.49 -3.59 -8.14
C GLY A 415 17.51 -3.53 -9.27
N PHE A 416 18.73 -3.10 -8.94
CA PHE A 416 19.76 -2.70 -9.88
C PHE A 416 21.12 -3.14 -9.39
N GLN A 417 22.11 -3.25 -10.30
CA GLN A 417 23.50 -3.55 -9.92
C GLN A 417 24.04 -2.47 -8.98
N PRO A 418 24.39 -2.83 -7.74
CA PRO A 418 24.81 -1.87 -6.71
C PRO A 418 26.22 -1.32 -6.94
N GLY A 419 27.02 -1.99 -7.79
CA GLY A 419 28.38 -1.56 -8.08
C GLY A 419 29.22 -1.46 -6.80
N SER A 420 30.05 -0.43 -6.72
CA SER A 420 31.00 -0.21 -5.62
C SER A 420 30.36 -0.02 -4.24
N THR A 421 29.03 0.03 -4.10
CA THR A 421 28.37 0.04 -2.79
C THR A 421 28.47 -1.29 -2.06
N MET A 422 28.94 -2.36 -2.73
CA MET A 422 29.24 -3.67 -2.13
C MET A 422 30.61 -3.73 -1.43
N LYS A 423 31.53 -2.83 -1.75
CA LYS A 423 32.90 -2.85 -1.18
C LYS A 423 32.99 -2.73 0.34
N PRO A 424 32.09 -2.01 1.04
CA PRO A 424 32.07 -1.97 2.50
C PRO A 424 31.95 -3.33 3.16
N PHE A 425 31.35 -4.35 2.51
CA PHE A 425 31.20 -5.69 3.10
C PHE A 425 32.50 -6.49 3.08
N THR A 426 33.32 -6.35 2.04
CA THR A 426 34.72 -6.87 2.05
C THR A 426 35.56 -6.17 3.13
N PHE A 427 35.36 -4.87 3.29
CA PHE A 427 36.03 -4.10 4.34
C PHE A 427 35.56 -4.51 5.75
N ALA A 428 34.26 -4.80 5.91
CA ALA A 428 33.71 -5.30 7.17
C ALA A 428 34.35 -6.64 7.59
N GLU A 429 34.50 -7.59 6.65
CA GLU A 429 35.21 -8.85 6.93
C GLU A 429 36.68 -8.63 7.28
N TRP A 430 37.33 -7.68 6.61
CA TRP A 430 38.72 -7.31 6.95
C TRP A 430 38.82 -6.89 8.42
N LEU A 431 37.88 -6.10 8.90
CA LEU A 431 37.83 -5.65 10.31
C LEU A 431 37.39 -6.78 11.25
N ASP A 432 36.49 -7.66 10.83
CA ASP A 432 35.99 -8.78 11.63
C ASP A 432 37.09 -9.80 11.92
N GLU A 433 38.00 -10.03 10.96
CA GLU A 433 39.23 -10.78 11.20
C GLU A 433 40.29 -10.04 12.08
N GLY A 434 39.93 -8.88 12.65
CA GLY A 434 40.76 -8.08 13.55
C GLY A 434 41.92 -7.33 12.87
N LYS A 435 41.88 -7.16 11.55
CA LYS A 435 42.92 -6.49 10.76
C LYS A 435 42.74 -4.98 10.75
N SER A 436 43.85 -4.24 10.90
CA SER A 436 43.80 -2.77 10.84
C SER A 436 43.50 -2.27 9.44
N MET A 437 42.61 -1.24 9.36
CA MET A 437 42.27 -0.55 8.12
C MET A 437 43.45 0.21 7.49
N ASN A 438 44.49 0.53 8.27
CA ASN A 438 45.70 1.17 7.81
C ASN A 438 46.79 0.19 7.38
N THR A 439 46.48 -1.10 7.31
CA THR A 439 47.38 -2.11 6.72
C THR A 439 47.55 -1.84 5.22
N THR A 440 48.79 -1.82 4.77
CA THR A 440 49.11 -1.68 3.34
C THR A 440 48.90 -3.00 2.60
N ILE A 441 48.20 -2.93 1.47
CA ILE A 441 47.96 -4.01 0.53
C ILE A 441 48.55 -3.65 -0.84
N ASP A 442 48.88 -4.65 -1.64
CA ASP A 442 49.33 -4.44 -3.00
C ASP A 442 48.16 -4.37 -3.97
N ALA A 443 47.71 -3.16 -4.26
CA ALA A 443 46.63 -2.88 -5.22
C ALA A 443 47.14 -2.72 -6.67
N SER A 444 48.40 -3.05 -6.95
CA SER A 444 48.92 -3.10 -8.34
C SER A 444 48.48 -4.35 -9.11
N VAL A 445 48.04 -5.39 -8.38
CA VAL A 445 47.61 -6.67 -8.98
C VAL A 445 46.27 -6.47 -9.70
N ARG A 446 46.29 -6.61 -11.02
CA ARG A 446 45.11 -6.48 -11.89
C ARG A 446 44.50 -7.82 -12.27
N LYS A 447 45.30 -8.89 -12.32
CA LYS A 447 44.87 -10.20 -12.79
C LYS A 447 45.09 -11.26 -11.75
N TYR A 448 44.06 -12.02 -11.49
CA TYR A 448 44.12 -13.20 -10.63
C TYR A 448 43.96 -14.44 -11.53
N PRO A 449 44.87 -15.40 -11.51
CA PRO A 449 44.72 -16.62 -12.31
C PRO A 449 43.52 -17.44 -11.83
N GLN A 450 42.94 -18.25 -12.71
CA GLN A 450 41.75 -19.04 -12.41
C GLN A 450 41.94 -19.97 -11.19
N ASN A 451 43.14 -20.45 -10.98
CA ASN A 451 43.51 -21.31 -9.84
C ASN A 451 44.11 -20.52 -8.66
N PHE A 452 43.87 -19.21 -8.59
CA PHE A 452 44.29 -18.39 -7.44
C PHE A 452 43.67 -18.97 -6.15
N PRO A 453 44.45 -19.17 -5.08
CA PRO A 453 44.01 -19.86 -3.87
C PRO A 453 43.18 -18.91 -2.98
N TRP A 454 41.96 -18.55 -3.43
CA TRP A 454 41.05 -17.79 -2.59
C TRP A 454 40.69 -18.59 -1.34
N LYS A 455 40.84 -17.98 -0.16
CA LYS A 455 40.35 -18.58 1.08
C LYS A 455 38.85 -18.59 1.05
N ASN A 456 38.23 -19.75 1.14
CA ASN A 456 36.77 -19.92 1.23
C ASN A 456 36.47 -21.15 2.10
N THR A 457 35.99 -20.93 3.32
CA THR A 457 35.68 -21.99 4.29
C THR A 457 34.23 -22.49 4.18
N CYS A 458 33.37 -21.83 3.39
CA CYS A 458 32.02 -22.32 3.12
C CYS A 458 32.04 -23.52 2.17
N PRO A 459 31.14 -24.52 2.36
CA PRO A 459 30.90 -25.52 1.33
C PRO A 459 30.23 -24.82 0.13
N ALA A 460 31.01 -24.47 -0.86
CA ALA A 460 30.53 -23.62 -1.95
C ALA A 460 31.04 -24.14 -3.29
N PRO A 461 30.36 -23.81 -4.39
CA PRO A 461 30.84 -24.05 -5.74
C PRO A 461 32.18 -23.34 -5.98
N THR A 462 32.84 -23.72 -7.05
CA THR A 462 34.14 -23.20 -7.47
C THR A 462 34.15 -21.66 -7.46
N VAL A 463 35.20 -21.06 -6.89
CA VAL A 463 35.39 -19.61 -6.94
C VAL A 463 35.69 -19.20 -8.38
N GLY A 464 34.92 -18.25 -8.91
CA GLY A 464 35.08 -17.79 -10.29
C GLY A 464 34.66 -16.35 -10.49
N TRP A 465 34.91 -15.78 -11.67
CA TRP A 465 34.54 -14.41 -11.98
C TRP A 465 33.02 -14.25 -12.15
N TYR A 466 32.37 -15.08 -12.96
CA TYR A 466 30.93 -15.26 -13.12
C TYR A 466 30.59 -16.74 -12.93
N ASP A 467 29.32 -17.07 -12.73
CA ASP A 467 28.87 -18.45 -12.65
C ASP A 467 29.45 -19.29 -13.79
N SER A 468 30.33 -20.19 -13.39
CA SER A 468 30.81 -21.34 -14.11
C SER A 468 31.08 -21.20 -15.60
N ASN A 469 32.00 -20.59 -16.18
CA ASN A 469 32.58 -20.97 -17.51
C ASN A 469 33.45 -19.91 -18.19
N VAL A 470 33.87 -18.84 -17.52
CA VAL A 470 34.84 -17.93 -18.13
C VAL A 470 36.26 -18.48 -17.84
N SER A 471 36.82 -19.23 -18.80
CA SER A 471 38.24 -19.57 -18.84
C SER A 471 39.03 -18.29 -19.11
N GLY A 472 39.77 -17.81 -18.12
CA GLY A 472 40.68 -16.68 -18.29
C GLY A 472 40.84 -15.82 -17.04
N SER A 473 41.97 -15.11 -16.95
CA SER A 473 42.15 -14.09 -15.90
C SER A 473 41.34 -12.84 -16.24
N PHE A 474 40.52 -12.38 -15.34
CA PHE A 474 39.84 -11.06 -15.49
C PHE A 474 40.84 -9.94 -15.23
N ASP A 475 40.85 -8.94 -16.10
CA ASP A 475 41.66 -7.72 -15.96
C ASP A 475 40.88 -6.62 -15.23
N LEU A 476 41.16 -6.45 -13.94
CA LEU A 476 40.54 -5.46 -13.09
C LEU A 476 40.90 -4.04 -13.55
N GLN A 477 39.87 -3.23 -13.82
CA GLN A 477 40.05 -1.83 -14.17
C GLN A 477 39.74 -0.92 -13.01
N ASN A 478 40.59 0.06 -12.74
CA ASN A 478 40.32 1.20 -11.86
C ASN A 478 39.89 2.38 -12.71
N SER A 479 39.24 3.37 -12.10
CA SER A 479 38.86 4.64 -12.76
C SER A 479 40.08 5.47 -13.21
N ASP A 480 41.23 5.28 -12.56
CA ASP A 480 42.48 5.97 -12.83
C ASP A 480 43.65 4.98 -12.75
N THR A 481 44.58 5.08 -13.72
CA THR A 481 45.77 4.26 -13.78
C THR A 481 46.77 4.50 -12.64
N GLY A 482 46.77 5.67 -12.03
CA GLY A 482 47.57 6.02 -10.86
C GLY A 482 47.28 5.20 -9.60
N TYR A 483 46.17 4.47 -9.59
CA TYR A 483 45.77 3.59 -8.48
C TYR A 483 46.40 2.18 -8.50
N TYR A 484 47.13 1.81 -9.54
CA TYR A 484 47.83 0.51 -9.56
C TYR A 484 49.15 0.54 -8.75
N ARG A 485 49.01 0.62 -7.42
CA ARG A 485 50.12 0.75 -6.47
C ARG A 485 49.78 0.23 -5.09
N PRO A 486 50.75 -0.03 -4.19
CA PRO A 486 50.45 -0.29 -2.79
C PRO A 486 49.72 0.89 -2.12
N MET A 487 48.75 0.56 -1.26
CA MET A 487 47.94 1.54 -0.51
C MET A 487 47.32 0.91 0.72
N THR A 488 46.82 1.71 1.67
CA THR A 488 46.08 1.18 2.81
C THR A 488 44.70 0.67 2.37
N VAL A 489 44.13 -0.31 3.10
CA VAL A 489 42.76 -0.81 2.88
C VAL A 489 41.75 0.30 2.99
N LEU A 490 41.92 1.21 3.96
CA LEU A 490 41.07 2.40 4.12
C LEU A 490 41.13 3.30 2.88
N TYR A 491 42.34 3.63 2.38
CA TYR A 491 42.47 4.46 1.16
C TYR A 491 41.81 3.81 -0.06
N GLY A 492 41.93 2.49 -0.18
CA GLY A 492 41.26 1.72 -1.25
C GLY A 492 39.75 1.83 -1.21
N LEU A 493 39.13 1.74 -0.01
CA LEU A 493 37.69 1.93 0.15
C LEU A 493 37.26 3.37 -0.09
N MET A 494 37.99 4.33 0.49
CA MET A 494 37.71 5.77 0.34
C MET A 494 37.62 6.20 -1.12
N ASN A 495 38.60 5.77 -1.93
CA ASN A 495 38.68 6.11 -3.35
C ASN A 495 38.00 5.09 -4.26
N SER A 496 37.27 4.13 -3.67
CA SER A 496 36.48 3.13 -4.41
C SER A 496 37.30 2.28 -5.40
N ILE A 497 38.55 1.92 -5.04
CA ILE A 497 39.52 1.26 -5.93
C ILE A 497 39.19 -0.22 -6.06
N ASN A 498 38.96 -0.71 -7.28
CA ASN A 498 38.60 -2.11 -7.56
C ASN A 498 39.73 -3.04 -7.17
N THR A 499 40.98 -2.77 -7.63
CA THR A 499 42.14 -3.61 -7.33
C THR A 499 42.43 -3.68 -5.84
N ALA A 500 42.17 -2.61 -5.05
CA ALA A 500 42.32 -2.65 -3.61
C ALA A 500 41.26 -3.54 -2.94
N THR A 501 40.02 -3.55 -3.45
CA THR A 501 38.98 -4.45 -2.95
C THR A 501 39.37 -5.91 -3.15
N PHE A 502 39.88 -6.27 -4.35
CA PHE A 502 40.33 -7.64 -4.63
C PHE A 502 41.58 -8.01 -3.84
N ALA A 503 42.54 -7.09 -3.69
CA ALA A 503 43.72 -7.30 -2.86
C ALA A 503 43.34 -7.54 -1.39
N SER A 504 42.32 -6.85 -0.87
CA SER A 504 41.79 -7.12 0.47
C SER A 504 41.06 -8.45 0.54
N ALA A 505 40.18 -8.75 -0.42
CA ALA A 505 39.46 -10.02 -0.50
C ALA A 505 40.38 -11.23 -0.61
N SER A 506 41.56 -11.10 -1.30
CA SER A 506 42.55 -12.15 -1.39
C SER A 506 43.26 -12.50 -0.06
N LYS A 507 43.06 -11.70 0.98
CA LYS A 507 43.67 -11.85 2.32
C LYS A 507 42.68 -12.18 3.42
N VAL A 508 41.37 -12.26 3.10
CA VAL A 508 40.30 -12.62 4.01
C VAL A 508 39.50 -13.82 3.51
N ASP A 509 38.59 -14.33 4.31
CA ASP A 509 37.74 -15.45 3.93
C ASP A 509 36.52 -14.96 3.12
N LEU A 510 36.37 -15.43 1.87
CA LEU A 510 35.20 -15.17 1.06
C LEU A 510 33.88 -15.63 1.76
N CYS A 511 33.98 -16.74 2.54
CA CYS A 511 32.87 -17.20 3.38
C CYS A 511 32.50 -16.20 4.48
N GLY A 512 33.50 -15.51 5.05
CA GLY A 512 33.25 -14.44 6.02
C GLY A 512 32.51 -13.27 5.38
N ILE A 513 32.94 -12.81 4.20
CA ILE A 513 32.20 -11.78 3.43
C ILE A 513 30.78 -12.24 3.14
N GLN A 514 30.56 -13.51 2.72
CA GLN A 514 29.23 -14.07 2.47
C GLN A 514 28.34 -14.03 3.71
N LYS A 515 28.88 -14.41 4.88
CA LYS A 515 28.12 -14.39 6.15
C LYS A 515 27.69 -12.99 6.51
N ILE A 516 28.56 -11.98 6.34
CA ILE A 516 28.20 -10.57 6.60
C ILE A 516 27.11 -10.13 5.63
N VAL A 517 27.23 -10.39 4.33
CA VAL A 517 26.26 -10.02 3.29
C VAL A 517 24.89 -10.65 3.60
N ASP A 518 24.84 -11.94 3.95
CA ASP A 518 23.62 -12.64 4.34
C ASP A 518 23.03 -12.07 5.65
N ALA A 519 23.89 -11.79 6.65
CA ALA A 519 23.44 -11.31 7.97
C ALA A 519 22.82 -9.92 7.92
N VAL A 520 23.31 -9.02 7.06
CA VAL A 520 22.75 -7.68 6.84
C VAL A 520 21.56 -7.69 5.86
N GLY A 521 21.12 -8.87 5.42
CA GLY A 521 19.91 -9.07 4.61
C GLY A 521 20.08 -8.81 3.11
N ILE A 522 21.30 -8.73 2.58
CA ILE A 522 21.51 -8.55 1.14
C ILE A 522 21.22 -9.85 0.38
N HIS A 523 20.42 -9.73 -0.66
CA HIS A 523 20.03 -10.80 -1.57
C HIS A 523 19.78 -10.25 -2.98
N GLY A 524 19.67 -11.15 -3.96
CA GLY A 524 19.28 -10.77 -5.31
C GLY A 524 17.80 -10.42 -5.37
N GLY A 525 17.48 -9.26 -5.92
CA GLY A 525 16.10 -8.78 -5.99
C GLY A 525 15.24 -9.46 -7.04
N ASN A 526 15.86 -10.21 -7.98
CA ASN A 526 15.18 -11.02 -8.97
C ASN A 526 15.19 -12.49 -8.56
N PRO A 527 14.06 -13.22 -8.73
CA PRO A 527 14.02 -14.64 -8.42
C PRO A 527 14.94 -15.45 -9.33
N ALA A 528 15.59 -16.45 -8.77
CA ALA A 528 16.30 -17.45 -9.57
C ALA A 528 15.28 -18.37 -10.27
N ARG A 529 15.56 -18.71 -11.53
CA ARG A 529 14.71 -19.55 -12.36
C ARG A 529 15.54 -20.69 -12.98
N ASP A 530 14.92 -21.84 -13.21
CA ASP A 530 15.50 -22.92 -13.98
C ASP A 530 15.38 -22.69 -15.50
N GLY A 531 15.90 -23.63 -16.29
CA GLY A 531 15.85 -23.56 -17.75
C GLY A 531 14.45 -23.58 -18.35
N SER A 532 13.41 -23.94 -17.58
CA SER A 532 12.00 -23.89 -17.97
C SER A 532 11.32 -22.56 -17.60
N GLY A 533 12.02 -21.68 -16.86
CA GLY A 533 11.49 -20.43 -16.34
C GLY A 533 10.81 -20.55 -14.99
N GLN A 534 10.75 -21.75 -14.38
CA GLN A 534 10.17 -21.96 -13.06
C GLN A 534 11.05 -21.33 -11.97
N ILE A 535 10.42 -20.65 -11.00
CA ILE A 535 11.11 -20.05 -9.86
C ILE A 535 11.66 -21.16 -8.97
N THR A 536 12.98 -21.17 -8.79
CA THR A 536 13.71 -22.11 -7.91
C THR A 536 14.07 -21.48 -6.58
N ASN A 537 14.26 -20.16 -6.55
CA ASN A 537 14.50 -19.39 -5.33
C ASN A 537 13.95 -17.96 -5.50
N PRO A 538 13.00 -17.51 -4.69
CA PRO A 538 12.44 -16.16 -4.79
C PRO A 538 13.46 -15.06 -4.45
N ASN A 539 14.32 -15.28 -3.43
CA ASN A 539 15.33 -14.33 -2.97
C ASN A 539 16.70 -15.02 -2.96
N PRO A 540 17.37 -15.12 -4.11
CA PRO A 540 18.64 -15.82 -4.19
C PRO A 540 19.74 -15.07 -3.43
N LYS A 541 20.62 -15.81 -2.77
CA LYS A 541 21.82 -15.22 -2.18
C LYS A 541 22.68 -14.55 -3.25
N VAL A 542 23.44 -13.53 -2.85
CA VAL A 542 24.48 -12.91 -3.67
C VAL A 542 25.80 -13.65 -3.38
N PRO A 543 26.22 -14.62 -4.20
CA PRO A 543 27.37 -15.48 -3.87
C PRO A 543 28.68 -14.72 -3.96
N MET A 544 29.45 -14.65 -2.87
CA MET A 544 30.76 -13.98 -2.85
C MET A 544 31.86 -14.81 -3.52
N THR A 545 31.58 -16.08 -3.80
CA THR A 545 32.43 -16.94 -4.67
C THR A 545 32.34 -16.54 -6.15
N THR A 546 31.32 -15.82 -6.56
CA THR A 546 31.25 -15.08 -7.83
C THR A 546 31.91 -13.72 -7.59
N LEU A 547 33.21 -13.63 -7.96
CA LEU A 547 34.07 -12.50 -7.58
C LEU A 547 33.59 -11.14 -8.08
N ALA A 548 32.81 -11.10 -9.17
CA ALA A 548 32.18 -9.88 -9.66
C ALA A 548 31.23 -9.25 -8.62
N ASN A 549 30.69 -10.05 -7.68
CA ASN A 549 29.83 -9.56 -6.61
C ASN A 549 30.58 -8.77 -5.52
N LEU A 550 31.89 -8.90 -5.42
CA LEU A 550 32.72 -8.06 -4.56
C LEU A 550 32.62 -6.57 -4.95
N ILE A 551 32.28 -6.31 -6.21
CA ILE A 551 32.07 -4.97 -6.78
C ILE A 551 30.64 -4.76 -7.31
N GLY A 552 29.69 -5.66 -6.96
CA GLY A 552 28.25 -5.45 -7.10
C GLY A 552 27.66 -5.75 -8.48
N SER A 553 27.87 -6.94 -9.02
CA SER A 553 27.27 -7.37 -10.30
C SER A 553 25.83 -7.88 -10.19
N THR A 554 25.43 -8.44 -9.04
CA THR A 554 24.05 -8.94 -8.84
C THR A 554 23.11 -7.80 -8.51
N GLN A 555 21.97 -7.75 -9.20
CA GLN A 555 20.92 -6.75 -8.95
C GLN A 555 20.34 -6.90 -7.53
N THR A 556 20.21 -5.77 -6.82
CA THR A 556 19.72 -5.70 -5.44
C THR A 556 18.78 -4.51 -5.33
N ALA A 557 17.67 -4.68 -4.63
CA ALA A 557 16.69 -3.61 -4.48
C ALA A 557 17.21 -2.45 -3.60
N PRO A 558 16.84 -1.20 -3.90
CA PRO A 558 17.20 -0.04 -3.08
C PRO A 558 16.81 -0.17 -1.60
N LEU A 559 15.65 -0.75 -1.29
CA LEU A 559 15.20 -1.01 0.08
C LEU A 559 16.14 -1.98 0.81
N THR A 560 16.58 -3.03 0.13
CA THR A 560 17.55 -4.01 0.65
C THR A 560 18.89 -3.33 0.99
N MET A 561 19.38 -2.47 0.10
CA MET A 561 20.62 -1.71 0.33
C MET A 561 20.48 -0.69 1.47
N ALA A 562 19.36 0.04 1.57
CA ALA A 562 19.10 0.97 2.68
C ALA A 562 19.05 0.23 4.03
N SER A 563 18.39 -0.93 4.07
CA SER A 563 18.27 -1.77 5.27
C SER A 563 19.63 -2.34 5.71
N ALA A 564 20.45 -2.77 4.75
CA ALA A 564 21.80 -3.23 5.03
C ALA A 564 22.68 -2.12 5.62
N MET A 565 22.59 -0.89 5.09
CA MET A 565 23.31 0.27 5.62
C MET A 565 22.84 0.67 7.01
N ALA A 566 21.53 0.52 7.32
CA ALA A 566 20.98 0.77 8.65
C ALA A 566 21.61 -0.10 9.73
N THR A 567 22.15 -1.27 9.39
CA THR A 567 22.86 -2.18 10.30
C THR A 567 24.11 -1.53 10.89
N PHE A 568 24.91 -0.88 10.05
CA PHE A 568 26.14 -0.22 10.50
C PHE A 568 25.85 1.02 11.37
N SER A 569 24.76 1.72 11.09
CA SER A 569 24.26 2.81 11.93
C SER A 569 23.76 2.34 13.30
N ASN A 570 23.28 1.10 13.39
CA ASN A 570 22.66 0.50 14.57
C ASN A 570 23.63 -0.44 15.32
N ASN A 571 24.89 -0.07 15.43
CA ASN A 571 25.93 -0.85 16.14
C ASN A 571 26.03 -2.32 15.66
N GLY A 572 25.78 -2.59 14.38
CA GLY A 572 25.87 -3.91 13.79
C GLY A 572 24.61 -4.77 13.90
N LYS A 573 23.50 -4.21 14.38
CA LYS A 573 22.23 -4.91 14.52
C LYS A 573 21.32 -4.64 13.33
N TYR A 574 21.04 -5.68 12.53
CA TYR A 574 20.10 -5.66 11.42
C TYR A 574 18.65 -5.76 11.89
N CYS A 575 17.77 -4.97 11.31
CA CYS A 575 16.33 -5.09 11.48
C CYS A 575 15.67 -5.20 10.10
N GLU A 576 14.75 -6.15 9.93
CA GLU A 576 13.97 -6.29 8.69
C GLU A 576 13.13 -5.02 8.44
N PRO A 577 13.01 -4.57 7.18
CA PRO A 577 12.21 -3.40 6.86
C PRO A 577 10.73 -3.67 7.10
N ILE A 578 10.05 -2.71 7.76
CA ILE A 578 8.62 -2.75 8.01
C ILE A 578 7.93 -1.51 7.47
N ALA A 579 6.75 -1.70 6.87
CA ALA A 579 5.88 -0.63 6.37
C ALA A 579 4.62 -0.44 7.24
N ILE A 580 4.21 -1.48 7.99
CA ILE A 580 2.94 -1.51 8.74
C ILE A 580 3.24 -1.69 10.22
N THR A 581 2.78 -0.74 11.06
CA THR A 581 2.95 -0.77 12.52
C THR A 581 1.75 -1.34 13.25
N SER A 582 0.54 -1.10 12.76
CA SER A 582 -0.68 -1.69 13.32
C SER A 582 -1.77 -1.77 12.27
N VAL A 583 -2.65 -2.76 12.46
CA VAL A 583 -3.89 -2.94 11.69
C VAL A 583 -5.02 -3.18 12.66
N THR A 584 -6.12 -2.44 12.49
CA THR A 584 -7.36 -2.64 13.25
C THR A 584 -8.52 -2.82 12.27
N ASP A 585 -9.48 -3.66 12.63
CA ASP A 585 -10.70 -3.79 11.86
C ASP A 585 -11.77 -2.76 12.29
N GLN A 586 -12.91 -2.76 11.62
CA GLN A 586 -14.03 -1.85 11.89
C GLN A 586 -14.65 -1.99 13.29
N THR A 587 -14.33 -3.06 14.04
CA THR A 587 -14.76 -3.24 15.43
C THR A 587 -13.73 -2.72 16.43
N GLY A 588 -12.54 -2.30 15.95
CA GLY A 588 -11.40 -1.90 16.77
C GLY A 588 -10.52 -3.09 17.19
N ALA A 589 -10.80 -4.32 16.72
CA ALA A 589 -9.97 -5.46 17.00
C ALA A 589 -8.63 -5.36 16.26
N LYS A 590 -7.53 -5.66 16.97
CA LYS A 590 -6.18 -5.64 16.40
C LYS A 590 -5.91 -6.90 15.59
N LEU A 591 -5.37 -6.71 14.40
CA LEU A 591 -4.91 -7.77 13.51
C LEU A 591 -3.37 -7.81 13.49
N PRO A 592 -2.77 -8.93 13.06
CA PRO A 592 -1.32 -9.06 12.97
C PRO A 592 -0.69 -7.97 12.10
N ALA A 593 0.41 -7.37 12.57
CA ALA A 593 1.22 -6.40 11.85
C ALA A 593 2.65 -6.94 11.68
N GLN A 594 3.50 -6.18 10.97
CA GLN A 594 4.89 -6.57 10.78
C GLN A 594 5.72 -6.43 12.05
N SER A 595 6.76 -7.27 12.17
CA SER A 595 7.80 -7.17 13.19
C SER A 595 9.16 -6.96 12.52
N PRO A 596 10.02 -6.10 13.04
CA PRO A 596 11.34 -5.82 12.46
C PRO A 596 12.35 -6.96 12.66
N ASN A 597 12.04 -8.01 13.43
CA ASN A 597 12.87 -9.20 13.66
C ASN A 597 14.36 -8.89 13.79
N CYS A 598 14.71 -7.95 14.66
CA CYS A 598 16.07 -7.44 14.78
C CYS A 598 17.03 -8.51 15.33
N ARG A 599 18.23 -8.62 14.72
CA ARG A 599 19.27 -9.58 15.09
C ARG A 599 20.68 -8.97 14.96
N GLU A 600 21.65 -9.49 15.70
CA GLU A 600 23.04 -9.15 15.52
C GLU A 600 23.52 -9.66 14.16
N ALA A 601 24.15 -8.80 13.38
CA ALA A 601 24.68 -9.13 12.04
C ALA A 601 26.20 -9.02 11.99
N VAL A 602 26.77 -7.98 12.59
CA VAL A 602 28.21 -7.78 12.76
C VAL A 602 28.49 -7.20 14.15
N SER A 603 29.74 -7.32 14.62
CA SER A 603 30.10 -6.74 15.90
C SER A 603 30.03 -5.20 15.90
N PRO A 604 29.77 -4.55 17.04
CA PRO A 604 29.83 -3.08 17.13
C PRO A 604 31.17 -2.50 16.67
N ALA A 605 32.27 -3.19 16.94
CA ALA A 605 33.60 -2.76 16.52
C ALA A 605 33.72 -2.68 14.98
N VAL A 606 33.18 -3.67 14.28
CA VAL A 606 33.13 -3.69 12.80
C VAL A 606 32.23 -2.58 12.30
N ALA A 607 31.04 -2.41 12.89
CA ALA A 607 30.10 -1.36 12.50
C ALA A 607 30.70 0.05 12.64
N HIS A 608 31.40 0.32 13.75
CA HIS A 608 32.08 1.61 13.98
C HIS A 608 33.24 1.82 12.99
N GLY A 609 33.99 0.76 12.66
CA GLY A 609 35.06 0.83 11.67
C GLY A 609 34.56 1.13 10.28
N VAL A 610 33.45 0.48 9.86
CA VAL A 610 32.78 0.77 8.58
C VAL A 610 32.23 2.20 8.56
N ALA A 611 31.60 2.65 9.64
CA ALA A 611 31.08 4.02 9.75
C ALA A 611 32.21 5.05 9.62
N TYR A 612 33.34 4.84 10.30
CA TYR A 612 34.52 5.70 10.19
C TYR A 612 35.03 5.76 8.74
N ALA A 613 35.22 4.62 8.10
CA ALA A 613 35.73 4.58 6.73
C ALA A 613 34.77 5.21 5.72
N MET A 614 33.45 5.03 5.90
CA MET A 614 32.45 5.62 5.01
C MET A 614 32.27 7.14 5.24
N GLN A 615 32.60 7.69 6.42
CA GLN A 615 32.75 9.14 6.62
C GLN A 615 33.91 9.68 5.80
N GLU A 616 35.04 8.96 5.80
CA GLU A 616 36.22 9.37 5.02
C GLU A 616 35.99 9.32 3.51
N VAL A 617 35.09 8.44 3.01
CA VAL A 617 34.63 8.48 1.61
C VAL A 617 34.05 9.86 1.25
N LEU A 618 33.25 10.46 2.14
CA LEU A 618 32.65 11.77 1.92
C LEU A 618 33.63 12.92 2.18
N ASN A 619 34.52 12.78 3.14
CA ASN A 619 35.46 13.83 3.55
C ASN A 619 36.56 14.04 2.52
N GLN A 620 37.20 12.95 2.08
CA GLN A 620 38.43 12.95 1.28
C GLN A 620 38.40 12.01 0.08
N GLY A 621 37.45 11.05 0.03
CA GLY A 621 37.35 10.02 -1.01
C GLY A 621 36.43 10.39 -2.17
N SER A 622 35.94 9.36 -2.86
CA SER A 622 35.09 9.48 -4.06
C SER A 622 33.78 10.24 -3.81
N GLY A 623 33.25 10.22 -2.60
CA GLY A 623 32.05 10.96 -2.21
C GLY A 623 32.28 12.45 -2.01
N SER A 624 33.53 12.90 -1.86
CA SER A 624 33.85 14.34 -1.76
C SER A 624 33.57 15.12 -3.06
N LEU A 625 33.36 14.40 -4.16
CA LEU A 625 32.99 14.95 -5.46
C LEU A 625 31.48 15.26 -5.59
N ILE A 626 30.65 14.82 -4.65
CA ILE A 626 29.21 15.15 -4.62
C ILE A 626 29.03 16.64 -4.48
N GLN A 627 28.27 17.26 -5.40
CA GLN A 627 28.00 18.69 -5.40
C GLN A 627 26.50 18.97 -5.22
N PRO A 628 26.11 19.88 -4.34
CA PRO A 628 26.98 20.54 -3.36
C PRO A 628 27.48 19.53 -2.31
N ARG A 629 28.68 19.79 -1.79
CA ARG A 629 29.28 18.88 -0.80
C ARG A 629 28.37 18.72 0.39
N ILE A 630 28.20 17.48 0.84
CA ILE A 630 27.41 17.18 2.04
C ILE A 630 27.98 17.93 3.25
N SER A 631 29.30 17.98 3.42
CA SER A 631 29.99 18.68 4.49
C SER A 631 29.71 20.21 4.55
N THR A 632 29.34 20.82 3.43
CA THR A 632 28.94 22.24 3.40
C THR A 632 27.47 22.46 3.68
N LYS A 633 26.63 21.40 3.57
CA LYS A 633 25.19 21.45 3.80
C LYS A 633 24.77 20.96 5.18
N THR A 634 25.60 20.14 5.83
CA THR A 634 25.25 19.51 7.10
C THR A 634 26.32 19.83 8.15
N SER A 635 25.87 20.16 9.35
CA SER A 635 26.73 20.31 10.54
C SER A 635 26.88 19.00 11.31
N PHE A 636 26.45 17.88 10.74
CA PHE A 636 26.40 16.57 11.40
C PHE A 636 27.08 15.50 10.53
N PRO A 637 27.58 14.41 11.16
CA PRO A 637 28.28 13.35 10.44
C PRO A 637 27.32 12.49 9.61
N ILE A 638 27.75 12.17 8.41
CA ILE A 638 27.12 11.21 7.50
C ILE A 638 28.19 10.24 7.04
N ALA A 639 27.88 8.95 7.05
CA ALA A 639 28.69 7.89 6.44
C ALA A 639 28.04 7.48 5.12
N ALA A 640 28.77 7.45 4.01
CA ALA A 640 28.18 7.05 2.71
C ALA A 640 29.20 6.43 1.77
N LYS A 641 28.69 5.68 0.77
CA LYS A 641 29.48 5.09 -0.31
C LYS A 641 28.80 5.34 -1.65
N THR A 642 29.58 5.80 -2.63
CA THR A 642 29.18 5.90 -4.03
C THR A 642 29.26 4.54 -4.73
N GLY A 643 28.38 4.32 -5.69
CA GLY A 643 28.37 3.15 -6.56
C GLY A 643 28.19 3.53 -8.01
N THR A 644 28.86 2.81 -8.90
CA THR A 644 28.70 2.91 -10.36
C THR A 644 28.97 1.50 -10.90
N ASN A 645 28.13 1.00 -11.81
CA ASN A 645 28.41 -0.23 -12.54
C ASN A 645 29.30 0.03 -13.77
N ASP A 646 29.82 -1.00 -14.39
CA ASP A 646 30.78 -0.91 -15.50
C ASP A 646 30.28 -0.10 -16.71
N ASN A 647 28.98 -0.05 -16.91
CA ASN A 647 28.34 0.63 -18.04
C ASN A 647 27.82 2.04 -17.70
N ASN A 648 28.03 2.53 -16.47
CA ASN A 648 27.48 3.78 -15.94
C ASN A 648 25.92 3.84 -16.00
N GLY A 649 25.26 2.73 -16.36
CA GLY A 649 23.81 2.63 -16.46
C GLY A 649 23.10 2.45 -15.13
N SER A 650 23.85 2.23 -14.04
CA SER A 650 23.36 2.11 -12.66
C SER A 650 24.31 2.84 -11.71
N THR A 651 23.83 3.88 -11.08
CA THR A 651 24.61 4.74 -10.19
C THR A 651 23.93 4.94 -8.86
N TRP A 652 24.71 4.95 -7.77
CA TRP A 652 24.20 4.90 -6.41
C TRP A 652 24.94 5.84 -5.47
N VAL A 653 24.22 6.27 -4.44
CA VAL A 653 24.78 6.64 -3.14
C VAL A 653 23.96 5.95 -2.06
N VAL A 654 24.64 5.17 -1.21
CA VAL A 654 24.05 4.58 -0.01
C VAL A 654 24.75 5.14 1.21
N GLY A 655 24.00 5.49 2.23
CA GLY A 655 24.62 6.07 3.41
C GLY A 655 23.64 6.30 4.56
N TYR A 656 24.15 6.77 5.68
CA TYR A 656 23.38 6.88 6.92
C TYR A 656 23.92 7.96 7.86
N THR A 657 23.03 8.44 8.72
CA THR A 657 23.33 9.09 10.01
C THR A 657 23.04 8.10 11.14
N SER A 658 23.15 8.52 12.39
CA SER A 658 22.78 7.67 13.54
C SER A 658 21.29 7.30 13.59
N GLY A 659 20.41 7.98 12.84
CA GLY A 659 18.96 7.75 12.89
C GLY A 659 18.27 7.53 11.56
N LEU A 660 18.97 7.64 10.42
CA LEU A 660 18.37 7.47 9.08
C LEU A 660 19.36 6.85 8.12
N ALA A 661 19.00 5.76 7.48
CA ALA A 661 19.75 5.13 6.40
C ALA A 661 18.99 5.27 5.08
N THR A 662 19.69 5.63 4.00
CA THR A 662 19.11 5.98 2.71
C THR A 662 19.87 5.35 1.56
N ALA A 663 19.14 4.82 0.59
CA ALA A 663 19.64 4.46 -0.73
C ALA A 663 19.06 5.43 -1.77
N SER A 664 19.91 6.03 -2.55
CA SER A 664 19.61 6.89 -3.69
C SER A 664 20.21 6.27 -4.94
N TRP A 665 19.37 6.11 -5.97
CA TRP A 665 19.76 5.49 -7.23
C TRP A 665 19.32 6.35 -8.42
N PHE A 666 20.13 6.29 -9.48
CA PHE A 666 19.82 6.82 -10.81
C PHE A 666 20.38 5.89 -11.88
N GLY A 667 19.58 5.59 -12.92
CA GLY A 667 20.06 4.74 -14.01
C GLY A 667 18.98 4.29 -14.98
N ASP A 668 19.28 3.22 -15.72
CA ASP A 668 18.34 2.55 -16.61
C ASP A 668 17.45 1.55 -15.83
N PRO A 669 16.15 1.83 -15.68
CA PRO A 669 15.25 0.94 -14.94
C PRO A 669 14.89 -0.32 -15.72
N LEU A 670 15.07 -0.34 -17.04
CA LEU A 670 14.70 -1.48 -17.88
C LEU A 670 15.81 -2.54 -17.93
N GLY A 671 16.95 -2.29 -17.24
CA GLY A 671 18.02 -3.28 -17.09
C GLY A 671 18.70 -3.68 -18.38
N GLY A 672 18.54 -2.89 -19.43
CA GLY A 672 19.14 -3.17 -20.72
C GLY A 672 20.64 -3.08 -20.65
N GLN A 673 21.36 -4.20 -20.83
CA GLN A 673 22.82 -4.22 -20.93
C GLN A 673 23.35 -3.27 -22.05
N ASN A 674 22.45 -2.67 -22.82
CA ASN A 674 22.75 -1.82 -23.96
C ASN A 674 22.56 -0.31 -23.69
N ARG A 675 22.06 0.10 -22.51
CA ARG A 675 21.95 1.53 -22.16
C ARG A 675 23.10 1.91 -21.23
N PHE A 676 24.04 2.61 -21.82
CA PHE A 676 25.18 3.16 -21.08
C PHE A 676 24.80 4.55 -20.55
N GLY A 677 25.15 4.84 -19.31
CA GLY A 677 25.08 6.20 -18.76
C GLY A 677 26.20 7.10 -19.31
N ARG A 678 26.44 7.01 -20.62
CA ARG A 678 27.48 7.75 -21.35
C ARG A 678 26.87 8.55 -22.48
N ASN A 679 27.33 9.80 -22.64
CA ASN A 679 26.84 10.73 -23.65
C ASN A 679 25.31 10.91 -23.55
N ILE A 680 24.81 11.10 -22.33
CA ILE A 680 23.38 11.28 -22.07
C ILE A 680 23.07 12.70 -21.64
N THR A 681 21.84 13.13 -21.92
CA THR A 681 21.32 14.40 -21.41
C THR A 681 20.22 14.11 -20.40
N VAL A 682 20.37 14.63 -19.17
CA VAL A 682 19.39 14.50 -18.10
C VAL A 682 19.02 15.90 -17.62
N ASN A 683 17.73 16.20 -17.61
CA ASN A 683 17.21 17.51 -17.21
C ASN A 683 17.96 18.69 -17.89
N GLY A 684 18.21 18.57 -19.20
CA GLY A 684 18.90 19.59 -20.01
C GLY A 684 20.41 19.66 -19.82
N LYS A 685 21.02 18.88 -18.93
CA LYS A 685 22.46 18.82 -18.70
C LYS A 685 23.07 17.60 -19.39
N PHE A 686 24.13 17.84 -20.19
CA PHE A 686 24.87 16.76 -20.85
C PHE A 686 25.90 16.14 -19.90
N TYR A 687 26.01 14.81 -19.93
CA TYR A 687 26.93 14.01 -19.14
C TYR A 687 27.70 13.07 -20.10
N PRO A 688 29.01 13.24 -20.27
CA PRO A 688 29.85 12.29 -21.01
C PRO A 688 29.84 10.91 -20.38
N ASN A 689 29.90 10.86 -19.06
CA ASN A 689 29.70 9.67 -18.21
C ASN A 689 28.89 10.08 -17.00
N VAL A 690 28.10 9.14 -16.44
CA VAL A 690 27.41 9.34 -15.17
C VAL A 690 28.02 8.45 -14.09
N ASP A 691 28.55 9.07 -13.06
CA ASP A 691 29.01 8.38 -11.85
C ASP A 691 28.09 8.67 -10.67
N GLY A 692 28.16 7.81 -9.63
CA GLY A 692 27.30 7.90 -8.47
C GLY A 692 27.28 9.28 -7.78
N TYR A 693 28.41 10.01 -7.82
CA TYR A 693 28.49 11.35 -7.24
C TYR A 693 27.78 12.45 -8.09
N MET A 694 27.47 12.18 -9.38
CA MET A 694 27.00 13.22 -10.30
C MET A 694 25.50 13.48 -10.26
N ILE A 695 24.68 12.44 -10.12
CA ILE A 695 23.21 12.53 -10.13
C ILE A 695 22.64 11.94 -8.83
N ALA A 696 22.90 10.66 -8.52
CA ALA A 696 22.45 10.05 -7.27
C ALA A 696 23.02 10.75 -6.04
N GLY A 697 24.21 11.34 -6.15
CA GLY A 697 24.88 12.08 -5.07
C GLY A 697 24.15 13.36 -4.64
N PRO A 698 23.90 14.34 -5.54
CA PRO A 698 23.10 15.53 -5.24
C PRO A 698 21.72 15.19 -4.69
N GLN A 699 21.05 14.18 -5.26
CA GLN A 699 19.76 13.68 -4.82
C GLN A 699 19.82 13.21 -3.37
N PHE A 700 20.80 12.36 -3.03
CA PHE A 700 21.07 11.90 -1.66
C PHE A 700 21.39 13.07 -0.73
N SER A 701 22.32 13.95 -1.11
CA SER A 701 22.78 15.08 -0.32
C SER A 701 21.65 16.04 0.06
N ASN A 702 20.81 16.39 -0.95
CA ASN A 702 19.67 17.28 -0.76
C ASN A 702 18.60 16.67 0.15
N TYR A 703 18.33 15.37 0.01
CA TYR A 703 17.37 14.67 0.86
C TYR A 703 17.87 14.55 2.30
N MET A 704 19.09 14.03 2.50
CA MET A 704 19.65 13.79 3.84
C MET A 704 19.82 15.09 4.64
N SER A 705 20.22 16.19 3.99
CA SER A 705 20.37 17.48 4.67
C SER A 705 19.07 18.03 5.25
N GLN A 706 17.92 17.69 4.64
CA GLN A 706 16.61 18.18 5.06
C GLN A 706 15.92 17.24 6.06
N ILE A 707 16.14 15.94 5.94
CA ILE A 707 15.35 14.92 6.66
C ILE A 707 16.09 14.30 7.83
N ALA A 708 17.39 13.99 7.70
CA ALA A 708 18.14 13.31 8.75
C ALA A 708 18.13 14.01 10.14
N PRO A 709 18.09 15.36 10.24
CA PRO A 709 18.01 16.03 11.54
C PRO A 709 16.80 15.64 12.40
N ALA A 710 15.69 15.22 11.78
CA ALA A 710 14.48 14.81 12.51
C ALA A 710 14.59 13.38 13.11
N TYR A 711 15.58 12.58 12.66
CA TYR A 711 15.70 11.17 13.04
C TYR A 711 16.88 10.91 13.98
N GLY A 712 17.96 11.64 13.85
CA GLY A 712 19.15 11.50 14.68
C GLY A 712 20.44 11.73 13.90
N THR A 713 21.28 12.57 14.44
CA THR A 713 22.55 13.01 13.82
C THR A 713 23.72 13.00 14.82
N ASN A 714 23.64 12.10 15.81
CA ASN A 714 24.72 11.93 16.77
C ASN A 714 26.01 11.46 16.08
N PRO A 715 27.18 11.85 16.58
CA PRO A 715 28.45 11.32 16.11
C PRO A 715 28.48 9.79 16.19
N PHE A 716 29.09 9.17 15.18
CA PHE A 716 29.35 7.74 15.24
C PHE A 716 30.42 7.44 16.29
N PRO A 717 30.32 6.35 17.04
CA PRO A 717 31.35 5.92 17.94
C PRO A 717 32.67 5.65 17.20
N ALA A 718 33.79 5.97 17.82
CA ALA A 718 35.10 5.68 17.25
C ALA A 718 35.33 4.15 17.18
N PRO A 719 35.98 3.65 16.13
CA PRO A 719 36.39 2.26 16.10
C PRO A 719 37.51 1.98 17.14
N PRO A 720 37.67 0.75 17.61
CA PRO A 720 38.78 0.37 18.48
C PRO A 720 40.15 0.68 17.86
N SER A 721 41.12 1.06 18.69
CA SER A 721 42.45 1.49 18.24
C SER A 721 43.20 0.41 17.43
N ASN A 722 43.07 -0.88 17.77
CA ASN A 722 43.66 -1.96 17.04
C ASN A 722 43.17 -2.06 15.57
N LEU A 723 42.00 -1.55 15.27
CA LEU A 723 41.46 -1.48 13.89
C LEU A 723 41.95 -0.23 13.15
N LEU A 724 42.44 0.79 13.87
CA LEU A 724 42.98 2.04 13.32
C LEU A 724 44.49 2.04 13.20
N ASP A 725 45.18 1.47 14.19
CA ASP A 725 46.64 1.56 14.26
C ASP A 725 47.30 0.75 13.11
N ALA A 726 48.27 1.37 12.43
CA ALA A 726 49.11 0.65 11.51
C ALA A 726 49.86 -0.43 12.29
N PRO A 727 50.02 -1.69 11.74
CA PRO A 727 50.83 -2.67 12.41
C PRO A 727 52.21 -2.07 12.63
N SER A 728 52.59 -1.92 13.91
CA SER A 728 53.94 -1.49 14.25
C SER A 728 54.94 -2.47 13.58
N PHE A 729 55.77 -1.95 12.69
CA PHE A 729 56.90 -2.71 12.15
C PHE A 729 57.86 -2.92 13.37
N ARG A 730 57.65 -4.02 14.10
CA ARG A 730 58.69 -4.54 14.98
C ARG A 730 59.77 -5.07 14.06
N ALA A 731 60.80 -4.28 13.86
CA ALA A 731 62.04 -4.79 13.33
C ALA A 731 62.41 -6.06 14.13
N PRO A 732 62.77 -7.18 13.46
CA PRO A 732 63.17 -8.38 14.17
C PRO A 732 64.30 -7.98 15.15
N THR A 733 64.09 -8.19 16.44
CA THR A 733 65.10 -8.01 17.47
C THR A 733 66.25 -8.92 17.06
N PRO A 734 67.48 -8.40 16.85
CA PRO A 734 68.63 -9.28 16.57
C PRO A 734 68.79 -10.21 17.78
N SER A 735 68.68 -11.51 17.52
CA SER A 735 68.99 -12.53 18.52
C SER A 735 70.48 -12.42 18.87
N ASN A 736 70.79 -11.85 20.03
CA ASN A 736 72.08 -11.90 20.65
C ASN A 736 72.38 -13.35 21.06
N THR A 737 72.98 -14.11 20.16
CA THR A 737 73.75 -15.25 20.55
C THR A 737 75.22 -14.80 20.59
N SER A 738 75.67 -14.49 21.79
CA SER A 738 77.09 -14.36 22.07
C SER A 738 77.81 -15.75 22.08
N PRO A 739 78.89 -15.91 21.39
CA PRO A 739 79.94 -16.93 21.80
C PRO A 739 80.99 -16.22 22.58
N SER A 740 81.21 -16.68 23.82
CA SER A 740 82.36 -16.44 24.66
C SER A 740 83.63 -17.04 23.96
N THR A 741 84.71 -16.20 23.86
CA THR A 741 86.06 -16.59 24.31
C THR A 741 87.08 -15.45 24.07
N GLN A 742 87.85 -15.16 25.09
CA GLN A 742 88.96 -14.24 25.25
C GLN A 742 90.23 -14.89 24.69
N PRO A 743 91.52 -14.29 24.81
CA PRO A 743 92.00 -13.03 24.25
C PRO A 743 93.36 -13.24 23.53
N SER A 744 93.95 -12.25 22.84
CA SER A 744 95.35 -11.86 23.03
C SER A 744 95.83 -10.82 22.00
N THR A 745 96.56 -9.80 22.54
CA THR A 745 97.74 -9.05 22.09
C THR A 745 97.63 -8.07 20.91
N GLN A 746 97.85 -6.85 21.25
CA GLN A 746 98.42 -5.75 20.46
C GLN A 746 99.86 -6.13 19.95
N PRO A 747 100.49 -5.46 18.92
CA PRO A 747 100.80 -4.02 19.04
C PRO A 747 100.78 -3.19 17.71
N THR A 748 100.59 -1.85 17.92
CA THR A 748 101.27 -0.66 17.36
C THR A 748 101.77 -0.64 15.91
N SER A 749 101.45 0.34 15.10
CA SER A 749 102.04 1.63 14.92
C SER A 749 101.55 2.29 13.59
N ASN A 750 101.37 3.58 13.63
CA ASN A 750 101.69 4.68 12.69
C ASN A 750 101.60 4.37 11.17
N ASP A 751 101.13 5.25 10.35
CA ASP A 751 101.37 6.67 10.21
C ASP A 751 100.65 7.18 8.93
N ASN A 752 100.35 8.39 8.95
CA ASN A 752 100.32 9.36 7.86
C ASN A 752 99.82 9.06 6.42
N GLY A 753 98.87 9.87 6.01
CA GLY A 753 99.28 10.70 4.90
C GLY A 753 98.24 10.95 3.83
N LYS A 754 97.65 12.16 3.99
CA LYS A 754 97.33 13.12 2.89
C LYS A 754 96.71 12.70 1.57
N LYS A 755 95.55 13.32 1.36
CA LYS A 755 95.22 14.28 0.27
C LYS A 755 94.90 13.81 -1.14
N ASN A 756 93.70 14.30 -1.56
CA ASN A 756 93.38 14.87 -2.87
C ASN A 756 93.01 13.95 -4.05
N GLY A 757 91.80 14.23 -4.55
CA GLY A 757 91.33 13.95 -5.88
C GLY A 757 89.82 13.90 -5.85
#